data_7eb67ec5e5a2d45f668d854ca7044ea6
#
_entry.id   7eb67ec5e5a2d45f668d854ca7044ea6
#
_cell.length_a   1.000
_cell.length_b   1.000
_cell.length_c   1.000
_cell.angle_alpha   90.00
_cell.angle_beta   90.00
_cell.angle_gamma   90.00
#
_symmetry.space_group_name_H-M   'P 1'
#
loop_
_entity.id
_entity.type
_entity.pdbx_description
1 polymer ?
#
loop_
_entity_poly.entity_id
_entity_poly.type
_entity_poly.pdbx_seq_one_letter_code
_entity_poly.pdbx_strand_id
1 'polypeptide(L)'
;MLFRLLIVLPVLAVALFLYGAIVSIGYIEENRCRMTYMFEHPQYTRLPVQGNERFPKYGLYAYSEGFVTQRVQQRLFTGAPVLFVPGSGGSYKQVRSLASVALRKGLDNNWQAHLDYFSVDLNEELSGVYGGYLQDQTDFLDLCIQEITRLYGARGRTTRLFIVGHSVGGKLAQAVVGARASIGRHVAGIVTLSAPVDKPVALFDHYHYSFYDRIEQAWRTNRSLAGAANASPSQGLLPLDGILFVTIGGGIRDIIVHDGLTASRYADLHAMTHNIPNVWLSVDHLCAMWCLQFVLVMNRFLFSMIVPQGRGSWGFVEGKQHQLELATRFLAQPFRSDDDDDDDDDEGNNHKRLPAGSAKHPLIQHHPEQEDWIEDIRRSFTERHRAGLDRTRVQMIRLVPEKLAHRFVRIEVINSEQSNWLSGCAAVEVYGNSRMCQKATSLTNYTLPVPSSKFDRFGALLDLHELKRANPRWTHVLVKIPRTTKPVQFSVDVFNPDERAINVTMPHWFDYRARTILQDASPDDSYYRISVSGMSHTYQTIALDLAAVACDGVRGTVVVKVHVPWATGYDRYAFHEELNQTTVYIYPPIEKPPAGEPDVPIQLDVHLTPGCKYRIRYAQSLRVSMARIVQQHVVLVPAHLVALLLLAFKDQLTQTSADDPAFVVGKLRSSLTKPGPLLMLLATGSLTAKFLALFKAIPPTETVATPLAVSILVHLVALGVLVLTTLALWGAIAFCANFAHKIILRLIALPIPVMSSTFLSCIHKFPLAIAVLLVAIALTACGGVSLLCAAAVYFVLLSKAYEDYLENFVFNTARKIAARLFGARERPHGEGGRAGRKRNRRRTANETGDELMVINFHLPLFLLVILLALLNVPSVITWAKNYHYANTLQPDPSLVPALAVLVCLAVLWQLNTPRNVCGYELLSALLVIGAFVSVLYCQVHVYRLNYLLALVFVAITVHQIIAPKRREIREEEEEAEAGDGMETVEGIEQAEQEEEEEEQAGDKKAN
;
A
#
# COMPACT_ATOMS: atom_id res chain seq x y z
N MET A 1 13.35 -36.53 -1.94
CA MET A 1 13.78 -35.31 -1.23
C MET A 1 13.24 -34.07 -1.93
N LEU A 2 13.44 -33.88 -3.22
CA LEU A 2 12.97 -32.71 -4.01
C LEU A 2 11.44 -32.50 -3.93
N PHE A 3 10.64 -33.57 -3.94
CA PHE A 3 9.18 -33.50 -3.85
C PHE A 3 8.66 -32.98 -2.52
N ARG A 4 9.28 -33.37 -1.41
CA ARG A 4 8.93 -32.82 -0.09
C ARG A 4 9.27 -31.32 -0.01
N LEU A 5 10.38 -30.92 -0.61
CA LEU A 5 10.81 -29.51 -0.67
C LEU A 5 9.81 -28.65 -1.45
N LEU A 6 9.27 -29.16 -2.57
CA LEU A 6 8.31 -28.45 -3.44
C LEU A 6 6.93 -28.23 -2.81
N ILE A 7 6.56 -29.03 -1.81
CA ILE A 7 5.33 -28.79 -1.02
C ILE A 7 5.62 -27.90 0.19
N VAL A 8 6.76 -28.13 0.86
CA VAL A 8 7.12 -27.41 2.09
C VAL A 8 7.40 -25.94 1.80
N LEU A 9 8.07 -25.60 0.70
CA LEU A 9 8.41 -24.21 0.36
C LEU A 9 7.18 -23.31 0.19
N PRO A 10 6.15 -23.65 -0.60
CA PRO A 10 4.94 -22.83 -0.70
C PRO A 10 4.19 -22.70 0.62
N VAL A 11 4.08 -23.78 1.41
CA VAL A 11 3.44 -23.74 2.74
C VAL A 11 4.21 -22.81 3.69
N LEU A 12 5.53 -22.91 3.70
CA LEU A 12 6.39 -22.01 4.48
C LEU A 12 6.26 -20.55 4.00
N ALA A 13 6.22 -20.33 2.69
CA ALA A 13 6.02 -18.99 2.12
C ALA A 13 4.68 -18.38 2.55
N VAL A 14 3.59 -19.15 2.49
CA VAL A 14 2.26 -18.71 2.98
C VAL A 14 2.32 -18.43 4.49
N ALA A 15 2.95 -19.29 5.28
CA ALA A 15 3.08 -19.09 6.72
C ALA A 15 3.88 -17.82 7.06
N LEU A 16 4.99 -17.56 6.35
CA LEU A 16 5.79 -16.34 6.49
C LEU A 16 5.01 -15.10 6.07
N PHE A 17 4.24 -15.19 4.98
CA PHE A 17 3.42 -14.10 4.51
C PHE A 17 2.28 -13.77 5.47
N LEU A 18 1.59 -14.80 6.00
CA LEU A 18 0.57 -14.64 7.06
C LEU A 18 1.18 -14.10 8.35
N TYR A 19 2.38 -14.54 8.73
CA TYR A 19 3.12 -13.96 9.84
C TYR A 19 3.38 -12.46 9.62
N GLY A 20 3.84 -12.07 8.42
CA GLY A 20 4.01 -10.67 8.05
C GLY A 20 2.71 -9.87 8.12
N ALA A 21 1.59 -10.46 7.67
CA ALA A 21 0.27 -9.84 7.76
C ALA A 21 -0.19 -9.63 9.21
N ILE A 22 -0.01 -10.64 10.07
CA ILE A 22 -0.34 -10.55 11.51
C ILE A 22 0.50 -9.47 12.19
N VAL A 23 1.81 -9.40 11.89
CA VAL A 23 2.70 -8.35 12.43
C VAL A 23 2.28 -6.98 11.95
N SER A 24 1.89 -6.84 10.68
CA SER A 24 1.41 -5.58 10.11
C SER A 24 0.13 -5.10 10.80
N ILE A 25 -0.87 -5.99 10.95
CA ILE A 25 -2.16 -5.69 11.61
C ILE A 25 -1.97 -5.42 13.12
N GLY A 26 -1.07 -6.16 13.78
CA GLY A 26 -0.73 -5.99 15.20
C GLY A 26 0.08 -4.72 15.49
N TYR A 27 0.41 -3.97 14.45
CA TYR A 27 1.26 -2.80 14.44
C TYR A 27 2.70 -3.02 14.94
N ILE A 28 3.64 -2.45 14.18
CA ILE A 28 5.09 -2.56 14.48
C ILE A 28 5.46 -1.65 15.65
N GLU A 29 4.82 -0.49 15.75
CA GLU A 29 5.01 0.52 16.80
C GLU A 29 3.75 0.70 17.64
N GLU A 30 3.94 1.04 18.91
CA GLU A 30 2.85 1.37 19.84
C GLU A 30 2.13 2.66 19.43
N ASN A 31 0.82 2.72 19.68
CA ASN A 31 0.07 3.96 19.51
C ASN A 31 0.28 4.89 20.72
N ARG A 32 1.05 5.96 20.50
CA ARG A 32 1.31 6.99 21.51
C ARG A 32 0.44 8.25 21.34
N CYS A 33 -0.52 8.21 20.43
CA CYS A 33 -1.45 9.30 20.22
C CYS A 33 -2.38 9.46 21.43
N ARG A 34 -2.46 10.66 21.94
CA ARG A 34 -3.51 11.03 22.92
C ARG A 34 -4.80 11.34 22.18
N MET A 35 -5.91 10.93 22.77
CA MET A 35 -7.24 11.20 22.21
C MET A 35 -7.56 12.70 22.27
N THR A 36 -8.13 13.23 21.20
CA THR A 36 -8.73 14.56 21.19
C THR A 36 -10.17 14.48 21.68
N TYR A 37 -10.50 15.21 22.74
CA TYR A 37 -11.85 15.34 23.25
C TYR A 37 -12.48 16.65 22.78
N MET A 38 -13.78 16.61 22.48
CA MET A 38 -14.55 17.79 22.09
C MET A 38 -14.70 18.72 23.29
N PHE A 39 -14.83 20.00 23.01
CA PHE A 39 -15.04 21.02 24.05
C PHE A 39 -16.47 20.95 24.61
N GLU A 40 -17.46 20.93 23.69
CA GLU A 40 -18.88 20.71 23.99
C GLU A 40 -19.44 19.65 23.00
N HIS A 41 -20.75 19.45 23.00
CA HIS A 41 -21.41 18.51 22.13
C HIS A 41 -21.32 18.98 20.66
N PRO A 42 -20.73 18.20 19.74
CA PRO A 42 -20.58 18.56 18.33
C PRO A 42 -21.92 18.72 17.62
N GLN A 43 -22.07 19.80 16.87
CA GLN A 43 -23.21 20.07 16.01
C GLN A 43 -22.76 20.17 14.55
N TYR A 44 -23.59 19.65 13.66
CA TYR A 44 -23.34 19.64 12.22
C TYR A 44 -24.55 20.23 11.50
N THR A 45 -24.43 21.47 11.08
CA THR A 45 -25.51 22.18 10.36
C THR A 45 -25.40 21.93 8.86
N ARG A 46 -26.38 21.25 8.26
CA ARG A 46 -26.43 21.02 6.81
C ARG A 46 -26.64 22.35 6.09
N LEU A 47 -25.81 22.61 5.09
CA LEU A 47 -25.91 23.79 4.22
C LEU A 47 -26.54 23.39 2.88
N PRO A 48 -27.48 24.17 2.33
CA PRO A 48 -27.98 23.92 0.99
C PRO A 48 -26.90 24.26 -0.03
N VAL A 49 -26.68 23.39 -0.99
CA VAL A 49 -25.74 23.55 -2.09
C VAL A 49 -26.54 23.75 -3.39
N GLN A 50 -26.30 24.84 -4.11
CA GLN A 50 -26.97 25.07 -5.39
C GLN A 50 -26.50 24.06 -6.44
N GLY A 51 -27.43 23.48 -7.22
CA GLY A 51 -27.11 22.47 -8.24
C GLY A 51 -26.92 21.06 -7.67
N ASN A 52 -27.30 20.82 -6.40
CA ASN A 52 -27.16 19.50 -5.74
C ASN A 52 -28.17 18.44 -6.24
N GLU A 53 -29.09 18.78 -7.13
CA GLU A 53 -30.13 17.84 -7.62
C GLU A 53 -29.51 16.59 -8.27
N ARG A 54 -28.34 16.76 -8.90
CA ARG A 54 -27.57 15.64 -9.49
C ARG A 54 -26.94 14.71 -8.42
N PHE A 55 -26.72 15.21 -7.21
CA PHE A 55 -26.01 14.50 -6.15
C PHE A 55 -26.83 14.39 -4.84
N PRO A 56 -28.04 13.78 -4.86
CA PRO A 56 -28.98 13.81 -3.73
C PRO A 56 -28.44 13.11 -2.48
N LYS A 57 -27.47 12.21 -2.65
CA LYS A 57 -26.84 11.43 -1.58
C LYS A 57 -25.70 12.16 -0.87
N TYR A 58 -25.22 13.32 -1.40
CA TYR A 58 -24.12 14.08 -0.83
C TYR A 58 -24.61 15.30 -0.04
N GLY A 59 -23.76 15.85 0.80
CA GLY A 59 -24.09 16.98 1.65
C GLY A 59 -22.90 17.84 2.07
N LEU A 60 -23.13 19.11 2.30
CA LEU A 60 -22.18 20.05 2.91
C LEU A 60 -22.65 20.40 4.31
N TYR A 61 -21.73 20.31 5.27
CA TYR A 61 -22.03 20.61 6.69
C TYR A 61 -21.06 21.64 7.23
N ALA A 62 -21.55 22.54 8.09
CA ALA A 62 -20.72 23.41 8.92
C ALA A 62 -20.66 22.87 10.34
N TYR A 63 -19.46 22.87 10.93
CA TYR A 63 -19.22 22.40 12.29
C TYR A 63 -19.40 23.53 13.32
N SER A 64 -19.97 23.19 14.49
CA SER A 64 -20.10 24.10 15.63
C SER A 64 -20.24 23.35 16.95
N GLU A 65 -20.01 24.07 18.05
CA GLU A 65 -20.26 23.62 19.41
C GLU A 65 -20.87 24.77 20.23
N GLY A 66 -21.70 24.46 21.24
CA GLY A 66 -22.25 25.42 22.19
C GLY A 66 -22.95 26.60 21.54
N PHE A 67 -22.68 27.80 22.03
CA PHE A 67 -23.32 29.04 21.56
C PHE A 67 -22.94 29.42 20.12
N VAL A 68 -21.82 28.93 19.59
CA VAL A 68 -21.41 29.17 18.19
C VAL A 68 -22.42 28.55 17.23
N THR A 69 -23.16 27.51 17.64
CA THR A 69 -24.18 26.84 16.85
C THR A 69 -25.26 27.78 16.32
N GLN A 70 -25.73 28.75 17.14
CA GLN A 70 -26.71 29.73 16.70
C GLN A 70 -26.19 30.60 15.55
N ARG A 71 -24.92 31.02 15.60
CA ARG A 71 -24.29 31.80 14.52
C ARG A 71 -24.20 30.98 13.21
N VAL A 72 -23.80 29.71 13.33
CA VAL A 72 -23.71 28.82 12.17
C VAL A 72 -25.08 28.55 11.55
N GLN A 73 -26.12 28.34 12.36
CA GLN A 73 -27.51 28.19 11.88
C GLN A 73 -28.00 29.45 11.15
N GLN A 74 -27.59 30.62 11.57
CA GLN A 74 -27.86 31.92 10.92
C GLN A 74 -26.93 32.18 9.74
N ARG A 75 -26.02 31.23 9.39
CA ARG A 75 -24.99 31.36 8.35
C ARG A 75 -24.08 32.57 8.54
N LEU A 76 -23.75 32.87 9.79
CA LEU A 76 -22.87 33.97 10.17
C LEU A 76 -21.43 33.49 10.29
N PHE A 77 -20.76 33.33 9.15
CA PHE A 77 -19.35 32.92 9.05
C PHE A 77 -18.46 34.17 9.01
N THR A 78 -17.45 34.24 9.88
CA THR A 78 -16.48 35.35 9.97
C THR A 78 -15.04 34.90 10.07
N GLY A 79 -14.80 33.61 10.30
CA GLY A 79 -13.47 32.99 10.35
C GLY A 79 -12.86 32.75 8.99
N ALA A 80 -11.62 32.31 8.96
CA ALA A 80 -11.00 31.81 7.75
C ALA A 80 -11.55 30.38 7.42
N PRO A 81 -12.04 30.12 6.21
CA PRO A 81 -12.75 28.89 5.89
C PRO A 81 -11.80 27.71 5.66
N VAL A 82 -12.08 26.58 6.30
CA VAL A 82 -11.39 25.30 6.08
C VAL A 82 -12.41 24.25 5.68
N LEU A 83 -12.19 23.59 4.55
CA LEU A 83 -13.04 22.50 4.05
C LEU A 83 -12.37 21.17 4.29
N PHE A 84 -12.99 20.31 5.08
CA PHE A 84 -12.55 18.94 5.31
C PHE A 84 -13.23 17.99 4.33
N VAL A 85 -12.42 17.15 3.66
CA VAL A 85 -12.88 16.11 2.73
C VAL A 85 -12.52 14.74 3.29
N PRO A 86 -13.51 13.90 3.67
CA PRO A 86 -13.26 12.57 4.21
C PRO A 86 -12.75 11.62 3.13
N GLY A 87 -12.14 10.51 3.59
CA GLY A 87 -11.66 9.45 2.74
C GLY A 87 -12.71 8.42 2.35
N SER A 88 -12.27 7.31 1.78
CA SER A 88 -13.09 6.15 1.43
C SER A 88 -13.78 5.57 2.67
N GLY A 89 -15.12 5.45 2.63
CA GLY A 89 -15.91 5.01 3.79
C GLY A 89 -15.92 6.01 4.94
N GLY A 90 -15.35 7.21 4.75
CA GLY A 90 -15.21 8.23 5.78
C GLY A 90 -16.47 9.09 5.93
N SER A 91 -16.75 9.54 7.16
CA SER A 91 -17.88 10.39 7.50
C SER A 91 -17.48 11.86 7.62
N TYR A 92 -18.37 12.77 7.24
CA TYR A 92 -18.22 14.21 7.49
C TYR A 92 -17.99 14.55 8.98
N LYS A 93 -18.40 13.67 9.91
CA LYS A 93 -18.19 13.84 11.34
C LYS A 93 -16.73 13.71 11.78
N GLN A 94 -15.85 13.20 10.91
CA GLN A 94 -14.42 13.03 11.20
C GLN A 94 -13.67 14.36 11.39
N VAL A 95 -14.23 15.49 10.91
CA VAL A 95 -13.68 16.84 11.10
C VAL A 95 -13.62 17.28 12.56
N ARG A 96 -14.40 16.64 13.44
CA ARG A 96 -14.65 17.07 14.82
C ARG A 96 -13.40 17.41 15.64
N SER A 97 -12.34 16.61 15.55
CA SER A 97 -11.13 16.83 16.34
C SER A 97 -10.39 18.10 15.93
N LEU A 98 -10.21 18.30 14.62
CA LEU A 98 -9.59 19.52 14.08
C LEU A 98 -10.45 20.74 14.39
N ALA A 99 -11.74 20.66 14.15
CA ALA A 99 -12.68 21.74 14.29
C ALA A 99 -12.90 22.14 15.76
N SER A 100 -13.01 21.19 16.69
CA SER A 100 -13.18 21.46 18.13
C SER A 100 -11.96 22.17 18.73
N VAL A 101 -10.75 21.71 18.38
CA VAL A 101 -9.52 22.36 18.84
C VAL A 101 -9.39 23.77 18.26
N ALA A 102 -9.76 23.97 16.99
CA ALA A 102 -9.78 25.30 16.38
C ALA A 102 -10.79 26.24 17.05
N LEU A 103 -11.99 25.74 17.33
CA LEU A 103 -13.03 26.49 18.01
C LEU A 103 -12.58 26.94 19.41
N ARG A 104 -12.03 26.03 20.21
CA ARG A 104 -11.46 26.32 21.52
C ARG A 104 -10.38 27.39 21.44
N LYS A 105 -9.44 27.26 20.49
CA LYS A 105 -8.39 28.25 20.28
C LYS A 105 -8.95 29.62 19.86
N GLY A 106 -10.02 29.67 19.09
CA GLY A 106 -10.73 30.88 18.75
C GLY A 106 -11.36 31.54 19.98
N LEU A 107 -11.95 30.74 20.88
CA LEU A 107 -12.52 31.22 22.17
C LEU A 107 -11.43 31.77 23.09
N ASP A 108 -10.31 31.08 23.26
CA ASP A 108 -9.17 31.49 24.07
C ASP A 108 -8.60 32.84 23.60
N ASN A 109 -8.67 33.12 22.26
CA ASN A 109 -8.30 34.41 21.68
C ASN A 109 -9.43 35.46 21.68
N ASN A 110 -10.47 35.30 22.49
CA ASN A 110 -11.65 36.19 22.52
C ASN A 110 -12.28 36.38 21.11
N TRP A 111 -12.25 35.37 20.30
CA TRP A 111 -12.77 35.35 18.92
C TRP A 111 -12.11 36.36 17.96
N GLN A 112 -10.93 36.88 18.32
CA GLN A 112 -10.19 37.85 17.50
C GLN A 112 -9.65 37.25 16.23
N ALA A 113 -9.31 35.94 16.26
CA ALA A 113 -8.95 35.14 15.08
C ALA A 113 -9.51 33.71 15.24
N HIS A 114 -10.21 33.23 14.25
CA HIS A 114 -10.82 31.89 14.29
C HIS A 114 -10.94 31.27 12.91
N LEU A 115 -11.16 29.97 12.85
CA LEU A 115 -11.41 29.18 11.67
C LEU A 115 -12.87 28.74 11.63
N ASP A 116 -13.49 28.80 10.44
CA ASP A 116 -14.80 28.21 10.19
C ASP A 116 -14.59 26.86 9.46
N TYR A 117 -14.94 25.76 10.11
CA TYR A 117 -14.79 24.42 9.55
C TYR A 117 -16.05 23.95 8.85
N PHE A 118 -15.88 23.54 7.60
CA PHE A 118 -16.87 22.86 6.77
C PHE A 118 -16.44 21.43 6.51
N SER A 119 -17.40 20.54 6.30
CA SER A 119 -17.10 19.13 5.98
C SER A 119 -18.06 18.59 4.93
N VAL A 120 -17.55 17.80 4.02
CA VAL A 120 -18.33 17.18 2.95
C VAL A 120 -18.80 15.79 3.40
N ASP A 121 -20.07 15.49 3.15
CA ASP A 121 -20.63 14.16 3.24
C ASP A 121 -20.63 13.51 1.86
N LEU A 122 -19.88 12.44 1.70
CA LEU A 122 -19.80 11.64 0.47
C LEU A 122 -20.54 10.32 0.60
N ASN A 123 -21.56 10.24 1.47
CA ASN A 123 -22.36 9.06 1.74
C ASN A 123 -21.50 7.84 2.18
N GLU A 124 -20.34 8.09 2.80
CA GLU A 124 -19.38 7.04 3.23
C GLU A 124 -19.06 6.02 2.11
N GLU A 125 -19.01 6.44 0.86
CA GLU A 125 -18.72 5.57 -0.27
C GLU A 125 -17.31 5.02 -0.26
N LEU A 126 -17.15 3.79 -0.77
CA LEU A 126 -15.87 3.08 -0.82
C LEU A 126 -15.04 3.48 -2.06
N SER A 127 -14.89 4.77 -2.29
CA SER A 127 -14.17 5.33 -3.44
C SER A 127 -12.67 5.00 -3.49
N GLY A 128 -12.11 4.42 -2.43
CA GLY A 128 -10.73 3.89 -2.43
C GLY A 128 -10.57 2.54 -3.13
N VAL A 129 -11.67 1.80 -3.34
CA VAL A 129 -11.67 0.48 -4.01
C VAL A 129 -12.60 0.44 -5.23
N TYR A 130 -13.41 1.49 -5.42
CA TYR A 130 -14.31 1.64 -6.56
C TYR A 130 -14.22 3.06 -7.11
N GLY A 131 -13.64 3.21 -8.30
CA GLY A 131 -13.33 4.51 -8.93
C GLY A 131 -14.51 5.19 -9.62
N GLY A 132 -15.62 4.50 -9.82
CA GLY A 132 -16.76 5.01 -10.60
C GLY A 132 -17.37 6.30 -10.03
N TYR A 133 -17.26 6.56 -8.72
CA TYR A 133 -17.82 7.75 -8.08
C TYR A 133 -16.83 8.90 -7.89
N LEU A 134 -15.54 8.71 -8.16
CA LEU A 134 -14.52 9.74 -7.93
C LEU A 134 -14.79 11.04 -8.70
N GLN A 135 -15.34 10.94 -9.92
CA GLN A 135 -15.69 12.12 -10.71
C GLN A 135 -16.90 12.87 -10.13
N ASP A 136 -17.95 12.15 -9.75
CA ASP A 136 -19.14 12.75 -9.12
C ASP A 136 -18.81 13.41 -7.78
N GLN A 137 -17.94 12.78 -6.98
CA GLN A 137 -17.44 13.33 -5.72
C GLN A 137 -16.63 14.62 -5.98
N THR A 138 -15.82 14.66 -7.03
CA THR A 138 -15.04 15.84 -7.42
C THR A 138 -15.96 16.97 -7.89
N ASP A 139 -16.96 16.65 -8.70
CA ASP A 139 -17.95 17.62 -9.19
C ASP A 139 -18.80 18.20 -8.04
N PHE A 140 -19.18 17.37 -7.07
CA PHE A 140 -19.86 17.84 -5.87
C PHE A 140 -18.98 18.72 -4.99
N LEU A 141 -17.69 18.37 -4.85
CA LEU A 141 -16.71 19.17 -4.11
C LEU A 141 -16.55 20.58 -4.73
N ASP A 142 -16.57 20.68 -6.06
CA ASP A 142 -16.61 21.94 -6.77
C ASP A 142 -17.81 22.81 -6.35
N LEU A 143 -19.01 22.24 -6.33
CA LEU A 143 -20.22 22.94 -5.87
C LEU A 143 -20.11 23.39 -4.41
N CYS A 144 -19.50 22.56 -3.54
CA CYS A 144 -19.27 22.93 -2.14
C CYS A 144 -18.34 24.14 -2.02
N ILE A 145 -17.25 24.19 -2.77
CA ILE A 145 -16.32 25.33 -2.78
C ILE A 145 -17.01 26.60 -3.27
N GLN A 146 -17.80 26.50 -4.33
CA GLN A 146 -18.60 27.64 -4.83
C GLN A 146 -19.61 28.12 -3.78
N GLU A 147 -20.32 27.22 -3.10
CA GLU A 147 -21.28 27.60 -2.06
C GLU A 147 -20.60 28.27 -0.86
N ILE A 148 -19.46 27.72 -0.36
CA ILE A 148 -18.70 28.37 0.70
C ILE A 148 -18.27 29.76 0.26
N THR A 149 -17.72 29.91 -0.94
CA THR A 149 -17.29 31.22 -1.47
C THR A 149 -18.48 32.18 -1.57
N ARG A 150 -19.67 31.70 -1.98
CA ARG A 150 -20.89 32.50 -2.05
C ARG A 150 -21.36 32.98 -0.65
N LEU A 151 -21.26 32.15 0.39
CA LEU A 151 -21.61 32.49 1.77
C LEU A 151 -20.78 33.68 2.28
N TYR A 152 -19.49 33.72 1.95
CA TYR A 152 -18.61 34.84 2.29
C TYR A 152 -18.81 36.02 1.34
N GLY A 153 -18.99 35.78 0.02
CA GLY A 153 -19.20 36.79 -1.00
C GLY A 153 -20.49 37.60 -0.83
N ALA A 154 -21.56 37.02 -0.33
CA ALA A 154 -22.82 37.68 0.01
C ALA A 154 -22.65 38.87 0.97
N ARG A 155 -21.50 38.96 1.64
CA ARG A 155 -21.12 40.03 2.58
C ARG A 155 -20.02 40.94 2.05
N GLY A 156 -19.77 40.90 0.71
CA GLY A 156 -18.75 41.71 0.05
C GLY A 156 -17.31 41.26 0.36
N ARG A 157 -17.08 39.97 0.63
CA ARG A 157 -15.78 39.41 1.01
C ARG A 157 -15.25 38.49 -0.06
N THR A 158 -14.04 38.73 -0.54
CA THR A 158 -13.29 37.79 -1.35
C THR A 158 -12.45 36.95 -0.38
N THR A 159 -12.79 35.69 -0.19
CA THR A 159 -11.99 34.83 0.67
C THR A 159 -11.56 33.57 -0.06
N ARG A 160 -10.36 33.12 0.24
CA ARG A 160 -9.82 31.83 -0.23
C ARG A 160 -9.89 30.83 0.92
N LEU A 161 -10.10 29.56 0.62
CA LEU A 161 -10.22 28.50 1.61
C LEU A 161 -9.03 27.54 1.57
N PHE A 162 -8.76 26.87 2.71
CA PHE A 162 -7.89 25.71 2.76
C PHE A 162 -8.72 24.44 2.64
N ILE A 163 -8.20 23.44 1.90
CA ILE A 163 -8.80 22.09 1.83
C ILE A 163 -7.92 21.14 2.62
N VAL A 164 -8.51 20.43 3.59
CA VAL A 164 -7.85 19.34 4.33
C VAL A 164 -8.50 18.04 3.91
N GLY A 165 -7.78 17.23 3.13
CA GLY A 165 -8.30 15.97 2.61
C GLY A 165 -7.65 14.75 3.27
N HIS A 166 -8.46 13.85 3.83
CA HIS A 166 -8.00 12.60 4.40
C HIS A 166 -8.10 11.45 3.39
N SER A 167 -7.07 10.62 3.28
CA SER A 167 -7.09 9.45 2.41
C SER A 167 -7.47 9.82 0.96
N VAL A 168 -8.43 9.15 0.33
CA VAL A 168 -8.94 9.51 -1.01
C VAL A 168 -9.45 10.95 -1.08
N GLY A 169 -9.94 11.52 0.03
CA GLY A 169 -10.34 12.93 0.10
C GLY A 169 -9.19 13.90 -0.24
N GLY A 170 -7.94 13.51 0.03
CA GLY A 170 -6.76 14.27 -0.40
C GLY A 170 -6.59 14.23 -1.93
N LYS A 171 -6.86 13.09 -2.57
CA LYS A 171 -6.88 12.98 -4.04
C LYS A 171 -8.00 13.79 -4.67
N LEU A 172 -9.19 13.79 -4.05
CA LEU A 172 -10.31 14.63 -4.52
C LEU A 172 -9.99 16.12 -4.43
N ALA A 173 -9.32 16.57 -3.34
CA ALA A 173 -8.83 17.93 -3.19
C ALA A 173 -7.82 18.32 -4.28
N GLN A 174 -6.87 17.42 -4.61
CA GLN A 174 -5.95 17.60 -5.73
C GLN A 174 -6.70 17.67 -7.07
N ALA A 175 -7.72 16.81 -7.25
CA ALA A 175 -8.49 16.70 -8.48
C ALA A 175 -9.31 17.95 -8.77
N VAL A 176 -10.06 18.47 -7.78
CA VAL A 176 -10.93 19.64 -7.99
C VAL A 176 -10.14 20.88 -8.37
N VAL A 177 -8.95 21.05 -7.81
CA VAL A 177 -8.06 22.18 -8.11
C VAL A 177 -7.38 22.00 -9.47
N GLY A 178 -6.91 20.81 -9.81
CA GLY A 178 -6.20 20.54 -11.07
C GLY A 178 -7.11 20.52 -12.28
N ALA A 179 -8.37 20.10 -12.13
CA ALA A 179 -9.30 19.96 -13.25
C ALA A 179 -10.00 21.26 -13.66
N ARG A 180 -10.08 22.26 -12.77
CA ARG A 180 -10.89 23.48 -12.98
C ARG A 180 -10.16 24.74 -12.53
N ALA A 181 -9.66 25.48 -13.51
CA ALA A 181 -8.97 26.75 -13.29
C ALA A 181 -9.78 27.79 -12.50
N SER A 182 -11.12 27.80 -12.65
CA SER A 182 -11.99 28.71 -11.91
C SER A 182 -11.97 28.49 -10.40
N ILE A 183 -11.77 27.26 -9.95
CA ILE A 183 -11.74 26.87 -8.54
C ILE A 183 -10.42 27.23 -7.87
N GLY A 184 -9.31 27.16 -8.58
CA GLY A 184 -7.98 27.51 -8.07
C GLY A 184 -7.91 28.91 -7.47
N ARG A 185 -8.75 29.85 -7.95
CA ARG A 185 -8.85 31.20 -7.39
C ARG A 185 -9.40 31.24 -5.97
N HIS A 186 -10.23 30.26 -5.62
CA HIS A 186 -10.90 30.20 -4.31
C HIS A 186 -10.17 29.34 -3.28
N VAL A 187 -9.07 28.67 -3.70
CA VAL A 187 -8.28 27.78 -2.83
C VAL A 187 -6.95 28.43 -2.51
N ALA A 188 -6.63 28.60 -1.24
CA ALA A 188 -5.36 29.10 -0.73
C ALA A 188 -4.32 28.00 -0.64
N GLY A 189 -4.74 26.80 -0.20
CA GLY A 189 -3.87 25.66 -0.09
C GLY A 189 -4.62 24.34 0.08
N ILE A 190 -3.90 23.25 -0.16
CA ILE A 190 -4.34 21.87 0.02
C ILE A 190 -3.40 21.21 1.03
N VAL A 191 -3.96 20.55 2.02
CA VAL A 191 -3.23 19.67 2.94
C VAL A 191 -3.83 18.28 2.85
N THR A 192 -3.01 17.29 2.49
CA THR A 192 -3.46 15.91 2.44
C THR A 192 -2.93 15.12 3.62
N LEU A 193 -3.79 14.32 4.25
CA LEU A 193 -3.50 13.50 5.40
C LEU A 193 -3.61 12.03 5.04
N SER A 194 -2.51 11.27 5.14
CA SER A 194 -2.47 9.83 4.83
C SER A 194 -3.16 9.50 3.49
N ALA A 195 -2.88 10.29 2.45
CA ALA A 195 -3.58 10.23 1.17
C ALA A 195 -2.72 9.56 0.09
N PRO A 196 -3.28 8.65 -0.73
CA PRO A 196 -2.61 8.09 -1.89
C PRO A 196 -2.69 9.09 -3.06
N VAL A 197 -1.74 10.04 -3.13
CA VAL A 197 -1.84 11.24 -3.98
C VAL A 197 -1.51 10.96 -5.44
N ASP A 198 -0.32 10.41 -5.72
CA ASP A 198 0.13 10.17 -7.09
C ASP A 198 -0.34 8.82 -7.64
N LYS A 199 -0.45 7.80 -6.79
CA LYS A 199 -0.89 6.44 -7.15
C LYS A 199 -1.92 5.94 -6.15
N PRO A 200 -2.97 5.23 -6.59
CA PRO A 200 -3.92 4.60 -5.67
C PRO A 200 -3.28 3.42 -4.94
N VAL A 201 -3.87 3.01 -3.82
CA VAL A 201 -3.43 1.84 -3.04
C VAL A 201 -3.54 0.55 -3.86
N ALA A 202 -4.64 0.39 -4.60
CA ALA A 202 -4.86 -0.72 -5.52
C ALA A 202 -5.78 -0.29 -6.66
N LEU A 203 -5.59 -0.88 -7.84
CA LEU A 203 -6.36 -0.58 -9.06
C LEU A 203 -7.33 -1.73 -9.38
N PHE A 204 -8.53 -1.70 -8.77
CA PHE A 204 -9.56 -2.71 -8.98
C PHE A 204 -10.43 -2.46 -10.22
N ASP A 205 -10.49 -1.20 -10.68
CA ASP A 205 -11.26 -0.83 -11.88
C ASP A 205 -10.53 0.21 -12.74
N HIS A 206 -10.95 0.32 -14.00
CA HIS A 206 -10.34 1.23 -14.97
C HIS A 206 -10.74 2.70 -14.74
N TYR A 207 -11.84 2.98 -14.00
CA TYR A 207 -12.25 4.35 -13.67
C TYR A 207 -11.27 4.98 -12.70
N HIS A 208 -10.76 4.18 -11.72
CA HIS A 208 -9.67 4.60 -10.84
C HIS A 208 -8.43 5.01 -11.63
N TYR A 209 -7.97 4.14 -12.54
CA TYR A 209 -6.79 4.43 -13.36
C TYR A 209 -6.99 5.69 -14.18
N SER A 210 -8.10 5.78 -14.93
CA SER A 210 -8.41 6.93 -15.80
C SER A 210 -8.56 8.23 -15.02
N PHE A 211 -9.08 8.19 -13.79
CA PHE A 211 -9.19 9.34 -12.92
C PHE A 211 -7.81 9.86 -12.49
N TYR A 212 -6.95 8.97 -11.97
CA TYR A 212 -5.60 9.34 -11.54
C TYR A 212 -4.75 9.86 -12.69
N ASP A 213 -4.79 9.21 -13.85
CA ASP A 213 -4.05 9.61 -15.05
C ASP A 213 -4.47 11.00 -15.57
N ARG A 214 -5.78 11.28 -15.66
CA ARG A 214 -6.28 12.61 -16.03
C ARG A 214 -5.81 13.71 -15.10
N ILE A 215 -5.83 13.46 -13.78
CA ILE A 215 -5.40 14.44 -12.79
C ILE A 215 -3.89 14.68 -12.91
N GLU A 216 -3.11 13.62 -13.08
CA GLU A 216 -1.67 13.76 -13.31
C GLU A 216 -1.36 14.57 -14.57
N GLN A 217 -2.02 14.29 -15.66
CA GLN A 217 -1.87 15.05 -16.91
C GLN A 217 -2.22 16.53 -16.72
N ALA A 218 -3.33 16.83 -16.01
CA ALA A 218 -3.74 18.20 -15.72
C ALA A 218 -2.68 18.97 -14.91
N TRP A 219 -2.14 18.34 -13.84
CA TRP A 219 -1.10 18.96 -13.02
C TRP A 219 0.23 19.12 -13.77
N ARG A 220 0.61 18.15 -14.61
CA ARG A 220 1.81 18.23 -15.45
C ARG A 220 1.70 19.37 -16.45
N THR A 221 0.58 19.51 -17.15
CA THR A 221 0.34 20.57 -18.12
C THR A 221 0.36 21.94 -17.46
N ASN A 222 -0.31 22.12 -16.33
CA ASN A 222 -0.36 23.38 -15.61
C ASN A 222 1.04 23.84 -15.11
N ARG A 223 1.90 22.90 -14.66
CA ARG A 223 3.28 23.24 -14.27
C ARG A 223 4.19 23.56 -15.45
N SER A 224 4.06 22.88 -16.58
CA SER A 224 4.85 23.19 -17.78
C SER A 224 4.53 24.56 -18.35
N LEU A 225 3.28 25.03 -18.24
CA LEU A 225 2.85 26.37 -18.65
C LEU A 225 3.40 27.46 -17.72
N ALA A 226 3.54 27.17 -16.42
CA ALA A 226 4.12 28.11 -15.46
C ALA A 226 5.62 28.36 -15.68
N GLY A 227 6.36 27.36 -16.18
CA GLY A 227 7.79 27.49 -16.52
C GLY A 227 8.07 28.18 -17.85
N ALA A 228 7.06 28.37 -18.71
CA ALA A 228 7.21 29.05 -19.99
C ALA A 228 6.94 30.56 -19.83
N ALA A 229 7.99 31.35 -19.75
CA ALA A 229 7.95 32.80 -19.52
C ALA A 229 7.13 33.61 -20.55
N ASN A 230 6.59 32.97 -21.62
CA ASN A 230 5.85 33.61 -22.73
C ASN A 230 4.45 33.01 -22.98
N ALA A 231 3.88 32.23 -22.04
CA ALA A 231 2.54 31.68 -22.23
C ALA A 231 1.50 32.77 -22.04
N SER A 232 0.88 33.19 -23.14
CA SER A 232 -0.28 34.12 -23.14
C SER A 232 -1.41 33.52 -22.30
N PRO A 233 -2.16 34.33 -21.51
CA PRO A 233 -3.26 33.88 -20.66
C PRO A 233 -4.48 33.35 -21.40
N SER A 234 -4.38 33.08 -22.69
CA SER A 234 -5.51 32.84 -23.61
C SER A 234 -6.23 31.50 -23.46
N GLN A 235 -5.81 30.61 -22.55
CA GLN A 235 -6.49 29.31 -22.36
C GLN A 235 -7.22 29.13 -21.02
N GLY A 236 -7.45 30.20 -20.24
CA GLY A 236 -8.26 30.12 -19.00
C GLY A 236 -7.68 29.21 -17.88
N LEU A 237 -6.47 28.67 -18.05
CA LEU A 237 -5.75 27.91 -17.07
C LEU A 237 -5.01 28.86 -16.12
N LEU A 238 -5.40 28.86 -14.85
CA LEU A 238 -4.68 29.61 -13.83
C LEU A 238 -3.45 28.80 -13.40
N PRO A 239 -2.31 29.46 -13.21
CA PRO A 239 -1.13 28.78 -12.69
C PRO A 239 -1.41 28.23 -11.30
N LEU A 240 -1.21 26.92 -11.11
CA LEU A 240 -1.25 26.26 -9.80
C LEU A 240 -0.15 26.77 -8.86
N ASP A 241 0.73 27.61 -9.34
CA ASP A 241 1.84 28.23 -8.60
C ASP A 241 1.38 29.13 -7.43
N GLY A 242 0.13 29.59 -7.46
CA GLY A 242 -0.44 30.37 -6.36
C GLY A 242 -1.07 29.56 -5.22
N ILE A 243 -1.02 28.20 -5.27
CA ILE A 243 -1.67 27.31 -4.28
C ILE A 243 -0.60 26.53 -3.55
N LEU A 244 -0.61 26.60 -2.22
CA LEU A 244 0.25 25.77 -1.39
C LEU A 244 -0.25 24.31 -1.41
N PHE A 245 0.62 23.37 -1.72
CA PHE A 245 0.30 21.96 -1.69
C PHE A 245 1.20 21.19 -0.71
N VAL A 246 0.63 20.76 0.42
CA VAL A 246 1.30 20.02 1.49
C VAL A 246 0.77 18.61 1.56
N THR A 247 1.67 17.62 1.62
CA THR A 247 1.31 16.23 1.81
C THR A 247 1.88 15.70 3.13
N ILE A 248 1.05 14.97 3.91
CA ILE A 248 1.44 14.46 5.22
C ILE A 248 1.16 12.96 5.28
N GLY A 249 2.20 12.17 5.57
CA GLY A 249 2.13 10.71 5.74
C GLY A 249 2.04 10.31 7.21
N GLY A 250 1.35 9.20 7.50
CA GLY A 250 1.14 8.67 8.85
C GLY A 250 2.34 7.92 9.43
N GLY A 251 3.21 7.38 8.59
CA GLY A 251 4.33 6.52 9.00
C GLY A 251 3.97 5.04 9.04
N ILE A 252 4.85 4.23 9.63
CA ILE A 252 4.77 2.76 9.59
C ILE A 252 3.49 2.16 10.19
N ARG A 253 2.75 2.92 10.98
CA ARG A 253 1.46 2.50 11.53
C ARG A 253 0.31 2.60 10.53
N ASP A 254 0.45 3.39 9.46
CA ASP A 254 -0.55 3.45 8.40
C ASP A 254 -0.39 2.23 7.46
N ILE A 255 -1.16 1.18 7.75
CA ILE A 255 -1.14 -0.07 6.98
C ILE A 255 -1.98 0.01 5.70
N ILE A 256 -2.82 1.03 5.55
CA ILE A 256 -3.71 1.21 4.39
C ILE A 256 -2.97 2.01 3.31
N VAL A 257 -2.41 3.15 3.68
CA VAL A 257 -1.64 4.00 2.77
C VAL A 257 -0.20 4.06 3.25
N HIS A 258 0.63 3.18 2.71
CA HIS A 258 2.03 3.12 3.10
C HIS A 258 2.81 4.38 2.69
N ASP A 259 3.94 4.62 3.35
CA ASP A 259 4.74 5.85 3.24
C ASP A 259 4.94 6.32 1.79
N GLY A 260 5.36 5.44 0.89
CA GLY A 260 5.67 5.77 -0.51
C GLY A 260 4.50 6.24 -1.37
N LEU A 261 3.24 6.12 -0.89
CA LEU A 261 2.05 6.62 -1.59
C LEU A 261 1.64 8.02 -1.16
N THR A 262 2.17 8.52 -0.03
CA THR A 262 1.71 9.79 0.58
C THR A 262 2.39 11.03 0.03
N ALA A 263 3.56 10.89 -0.61
CA ALA A 263 4.24 12.00 -1.26
C ALA A 263 3.70 12.24 -2.68
N SER A 264 3.78 13.48 -3.12
CA SER A 264 3.52 13.86 -4.51
C SER A 264 4.68 14.65 -5.08
N ARG A 265 5.04 14.37 -6.34
CA ARG A 265 6.01 15.16 -7.11
C ARG A 265 5.57 16.62 -7.32
N TYR A 266 4.30 16.91 -7.08
CA TYR A 266 3.70 18.23 -7.20
C TYR A 266 3.57 18.97 -5.87
N ALA A 267 3.84 18.30 -4.75
CA ALA A 267 3.80 18.92 -3.44
C ALA A 267 4.94 19.92 -3.25
N ASP A 268 4.66 21.03 -2.58
CA ASP A 268 5.65 22.02 -2.19
C ASP A 268 6.36 21.61 -0.91
N LEU A 269 5.66 20.83 -0.08
CA LEU A 269 6.18 20.25 1.16
C LEU A 269 5.62 18.86 1.36
N HIS A 270 6.49 17.89 1.61
CA HIS A 270 6.11 16.58 2.14
C HIS A 270 6.66 16.42 3.55
N ALA A 271 5.82 15.91 4.45
CA ALA A 271 6.20 15.66 5.82
C ALA A 271 5.58 14.35 6.34
N MET A 272 6.30 13.70 7.25
CA MET A 272 5.80 12.51 7.96
C MET A 272 5.46 12.88 9.39
N THR A 273 4.37 12.36 9.95
CA THR A 273 3.94 12.70 11.33
C THR A 273 5.03 12.47 12.37
N HIS A 274 5.89 11.49 12.17
CA HIS A 274 7.03 11.20 13.04
C HIS A 274 8.21 12.17 12.87
N ASN A 275 8.18 13.05 11.87
CA ASN A 275 9.16 14.14 11.68
C ASN A 275 8.60 15.51 12.10
N ILE A 276 7.28 15.66 12.15
CA ILE A 276 6.65 16.94 12.50
C ILE A 276 7.00 17.33 13.94
N PRO A 277 7.57 18.53 14.19
CA PRO A 277 7.89 19.00 15.53
C PRO A 277 6.68 18.99 16.48
N ASN A 278 6.88 18.51 17.70
CA ASN A 278 5.86 18.32 18.73
C ASN A 278 4.80 17.24 18.44
N VAL A 279 4.95 16.50 17.33
CA VAL A 279 4.20 15.26 17.03
C VAL A 279 5.09 14.05 17.27
N TRP A 280 6.16 13.88 16.50
CA TRP A 280 7.22 12.87 16.59
C TRP A 280 6.75 11.43 16.82
N LEU A 281 5.64 11.05 16.22
CA LEU A 281 5.11 9.69 16.32
C LEU A 281 4.40 9.27 15.05
N SER A 282 4.43 7.97 14.78
CA SER A 282 3.67 7.37 13.68
C SER A 282 2.20 7.24 14.07
N VAL A 283 1.31 7.60 13.16
CA VAL A 283 -0.14 7.50 13.32
C VAL A 283 -0.69 6.42 12.39
N ASP A 284 -1.71 5.68 12.82
CA ASP A 284 -2.46 4.82 11.90
C ASP A 284 -3.41 5.65 11.02
N HIS A 285 -3.98 5.01 10.02
CA HIS A 285 -4.78 5.68 9.00
C HIS A 285 -5.92 6.54 9.55
N LEU A 286 -6.61 6.09 10.59
CA LEU A 286 -7.72 6.81 11.23
C LEU A 286 -7.23 7.74 12.34
N CYS A 287 -6.14 7.39 13.02
CA CYS A 287 -5.55 8.18 14.08
C CYS A 287 -5.10 9.56 13.59
N ALA A 288 -4.69 9.70 12.33
CA ALA A 288 -4.31 10.97 11.72
C ALA A 288 -5.35 12.10 11.94
N MET A 289 -6.63 11.76 12.09
CA MET A 289 -7.70 12.74 12.27
C MET A 289 -7.97 13.11 13.72
N TRP A 290 -7.55 12.30 14.72
CA TRP A 290 -7.90 12.51 16.12
C TRP A 290 -6.71 12.53 17.09
N CYS A 291 -5.49 12.30 16.62
CA CYS A 291 -4.27 12.38 17.41
C CYS A 291 -4.07 13.80 17.92
N LEU A 292 -4.20 14.01 19.23
CA LEU A 292 -4.16 15.34 19.85
C LEU A 292 -2.88 16.11 19.50
N GLN A 293 -1.72 15.45 19.55
CA GLN A 293 -0.45 16.08 19.24
C GLN A 293 -0.45 16.64 17.82
N PHE A 294 -0.89 15.84 16.86
CA PHE A 294 -0.96 16.25 15.46
C PHE A 294 -2.04 17.32 15.21
N VAL A 295 -3.23 17.16 15.78
CA VAL A 295 -4.34 18.12 15.68
C VAL A 295 -3.95 19.50 16.21
N LEU A 296 -3.19 19.55 17.31
CA LEU A 296 -2.68 20.81 17.87
C LEU A 296 -1.70 21.50 16.92
N VAL A 297 -0.76 20.77 16.33
CA VAL A 297 0.22 21.33 15.38
C VAL A 297 -0.46 21.79 14.11
N MET A 298 -1.38 21.01 13.56
CA MET A 298 -2.18 21.40 12.37
C MET A 298 -2.94 22.70 12.61
N ASN A 299 -3.60 22.84 13.76
CA ASN A 299 -4.31 24.08 14.07
C ASN A 299 -3.34 25.25 14.30
N ARG A 300 -2.18 25.05 14.95
CA ARG A 300 -1.16 26.10 15.06
C ARG A 300 -0.68 26.59 13.71
N PHE A 301 -0.45 25.68 12.78
CA PHE A 301 -0.08 25.98 11.41
C PHE A 301 -1.17 26.79 10.69
N LEU A 302 -2.43 26.34 10.69
CA LEU A 302 -3.53 27.04 10.04
C LEU A 302 -3.79 28.42 10.68
N PHE A 303 -3.72 28.53 12.03
CA PHE A 303 -3.85 29.82 12.73
C PHE A 303 -2.71 30.78 12.41
N SER A 304 -1.48 30.33 12.17
CA SER A 304 -0.37 31.19 11.78
C SER A 304 -0.55 31.85 10.42
N MET A 305 -1.43 31.31 9.60
CA MET A 305 -1.77 31.84 8.28
C MET A 305 -2.96 32.79 8.27
N ILE A 306 -3.63 32.99 9.41
CA ILE A 306 -4.82 33.83 9.49
C ILE A 306 -4.39 35.31 9.52
N VAL A 307 -5.04 36.11 8.64
CA VAL A 307 -4.87 37.56 8.57
C VAL A 307 -6.22 38.25 8.57
N PRO A 308 -6.33 39.46 9.14
CA PRO A 308 -7.56 40.24 9.07
C PRO A 308 -7.85 40.72 7.66
N GLN A 309 -9.09 40.53 7.18
CA GLN A 309 -9.56 40.99 5.87
C GLN A 309 -10.56 42.16 5.98
N GLY A 310 -10.44 42.99 7.02
CA GLY A 310 -11.29 44.14 7.32
C GLY A 310 -12.57 43.77 8.09
N ARG A 311 -13.15 44.77 8.78
CA ARG A 311 -14.42 44.74 9.54
C ARG A 311 -14.75 43.42 10.28
N GLY A 312 -13.79 42.86 11.03
CA GLY A 312 -14.01 41.68 11.88
C GLY A 312 -14.14 40.37 11.12
N SER A 313 -13.54 40.26 9.94
CA SER A 313 -13.43 39.01 9.18
C SER A 313 -11.98 38.55 9.01
N TRP A 314 -11.81 37.26 8.87
CA TRP A 314 -10.52 36.59 8.79
C TRP A 314 -10.38 35.82 7.48
N GLY A 315 -9.19 35.78 6.93
CA GLY A 315 -8.84 34.98 5.77
C GLY A 315 -7.42 34.50 5.89
N PHE A 316 -6.90 33.87 4.84
CA PHE A 316 -5.53 33.35 4.82
C PHE A 316 -4.59 34.34 4.15
N VAL A 317 -3.35 34.36 4.61
CA VAL A 317 -2.26 35.17 4.06
C VAL A 317 -2.08 34.85 2.57
N GLU A 318 -1.85 35.89 1.78
CA GLU A 318 -1.56 35.79 0.36
C GLU A 318 -0.06 35.55 0.10
N GLY A 319 0.27 34.91 -1.02
CA GLY A 319 1.64 34.62 -1.41
C GLY A 319 2.11 33.23 -0.95
N LYS A 320 2.24 32.33 -1.92
CA LYS A 320 2.64 30.93 -1.72
C LYS A 320 3.96 30.78 -0.98
N GLN A 321 4.96 31.64 -1.29
CA GLN A 321 6.28 31.55 -0.64
C GLN A 321 6.19 31.76 0.86
N HIS A 322 5.42 32.76 1.30
CA HIS A 322 5.23 33.01 2.73
C HIS A 322 4.41 31.90 3.41
N GLN A 323 3.39 31.36 2.71
CA GLN A 323 2.66 30.18 3.20
C GLN A 323 3.58 28.98 3.35
N LEU A 324 4.52 28.75 2.40
CA LEU A 324 5.49 27.64 2.45
C LEU A 324 6.48 27.81 3.60
N GLU A 325 6.95 29.05 3.88
CA GLU A 325 7.81 29.32 5.03
C GLU A 325 7.11 28.97 6.35
N LEU A 326 5.83 29.36 6.50
CA LEU A 326 5.02 29.00 7.66
C LEU A 326 4.79 27.49 7.73
N ALA A 327 4.46 26.83 6.61
CA ALA A 327 4.30 25.39 6.57
C ALA A 327 5.58 24.66 7.00
N THR A 328 6.72 25.07 6.45
CA THR A 328 8.03 24.49 6.81
C THR A 328 8.35 24.66 8.28
N ARG A 329 8.06 25.83 8.84
CA ARG A 329 8.29 26.13 10.26
C ARG A 329 7.51 25.21 11.21
N PHE A 330 6.26 24.86 10.87
CA PHE A 330 5.41 24.06 11.74
C PHE A 330 5.42 22.56 11.42
N LEU A 331 5.60 22.19 10.15
CA LEU A 331 5.40 20.83 9.65
C LEU A 331 6.68 20.12 9.24
N ALA A 332 7.80 20.83 9.10
CA ALA A 332 9.05 20.20 8.73
C ALA A 332 10.20 20.61 9.67
N GLN A 333 11.13 19.69 9.84
CA GLN A 333 12.38 19.95 10.53
C GLN A 333 13.50 19.47 9.62
N PRO A 334 14.14 20.39 8.88
CA PRO A 334 15.12 20.02 7.88
C PRO A 334 16.32 19.30 8.53
N PHE A 335 16.81 18.29 7.82
CA PHE A 335 18.12 17.71 8.11
C PHE A 335 19.17 18.69 7.65
N ARG A 336 20.18 18.94 8.48
CA ARG A 336 21.36 19.72 8.12
C ARG A 336 22.49 18.74 7.87
N SER A 337 22.85 18.50 6.59
CA SER A 337 24.05 17.75 6.23
C SER A 337 25.26 18.67 6.26
N ASP A 338 26.40 18.14 6.69
CA ASP A 338 27.67 18.87 6.68
C ASP A 338 28.23 18.98 5.25
N ASP A 339 27.69 18.19 4.30
CA ASP A 339 28.14 18.09 2.90
C ASP A 339 27.49 19.15 1.97
N ASP A 340 26.55 19.97 2.48
CA ASP A 340 25.84 20.98 1.66
C ASP A 340 26.70 22.21 1.32
N ASP A 341 27.95 22.27 1.77
CA ASP A 341 28.81 23.46 1.62
C ASP A 341 29.85 23.37 0.47
N ASP A 342 29.99 22.20 -0.19
CA ASP A 342 31.10 22.01 -1.17
C ASP A 342 30.69 22.05 -2.66
N ASP A 343 29.39 22.11 -3.03
CA ASP A 343 28.97 22.11 -4.44
C ASP A 343 28.28 23.44 -4.85
N ASP A 344 29.04 24.49 -5.01
CA ASP A 344 28.57 25.80 -5.51
C ASP A 344 28.59 25.95 -7.07
N ASP A 345 28.83 24.89 -7.84
CA ASP A 345 29.03 24.98 -9.29
C ASP A 345 28.06 24.14 -10.16
N ASP A 346 26.76 23.96 -9.78
CA ASP A 346 25.81 23.39 -10.74
C ASP A 346 24.53 24.22 -10.90
N GLU A 347 24.51 24.97 -12.02
CA GLU A 347 23.41 25.86 -12.47
C GLU A 347 22.15 25.14 -12.93
N GLY A 348 21.71 24.06 -12.30
CA GLY A 348 20.62 23.25 -12.87
C GLY A 348 19.44 22.85 -11.97
N ASN A 349 19.55 22.97 -10.65
CA ASN A 349 18.49 22.41 -9.79
C ASN A 349 17.88 23.48 -8.85
N ASN A 350 16.73 24.00 -9.29
CA ASN A 350 15.96 25.07 -8.64
C ASN A 350 15.23 24.59 -7.36
N HIS A 351 15.92 23.95 -6.41
CA HIS A 351 15.49 23.91 -5.03
C HIS A 351 16.16 25.04 -4.28
N LYS A 352 15.60 26.26 -4.43
CA LYS A 352 16.09 27.44 -3.73
C LYS A 352 16.12 27.16 -2.23
N ARG A 353 17.32 27.00 -1.68
CA ARG A 353 17.63 27.22 -0.27
C ARG A 353 16.91 28.49 0.18
N LEU A 354 16.28 28.44 1.35
CA LEU A 354 15.95 29.66 2.07
C LEU A 354 17.26 30.42 2.25
N PRO A 355 17.38 31.65 1.74
CA PRO A 355 18.65 32.36 1.80
C PRO A 355 19.02 32.57 3.27
N ALA A 356 20.13 31.96 3.69
CA ALA A 356 20.79 32.31 4.95
C ALA A 356 21.34 33.75 4.91
N GLY A 357 20.95 34.50 3.90
CA GLY A 357 21.35 35.86 3.63
C GLY A 357 20.42 36.88 4.22
N SER A 358 20.95 37.65 5.22
CA SER A 358 20.46 38.98 5.57
C SER A 358 19.32 39.17 6.57
N ALA A 359 18.91 38.17 7.31
CA ALA A 359 18.27 38.46 8.60
C ALA A 359 19.34 38.95 9.55
N LYS A 360 19.40 40.23 9.86
CA LYS A 360 20.23 40.75 10.94
C LYS A 360 19.90 39.95 12.20
N HIS A 361 20.84 39.08 12.61
CA HIS A 361 20.69 38.28 13.81
C HIS A 361 20.41 39.25 14.97
N PRO A 362 19.37 39.07 15.76
CA PRO A 362 19.01 39.98 16.82
C PRO A 362 20.18 40.06 17.82
N LEU A 363 20.58 41.28 18.12
CA LEU A 363 21.58 41.55 19.16
C LEU A 363 20.92 41.37 20.53
N ILE A 364 21.53 40.53 21.34
CA ILE A 364 21.10 40.28 22.73
C ILE A 364 21.98 41.17 23.61
N GLN A 365 21.31 41.93 24.50
CA GLN A 365 21.99 42.71 25.52
C GLN A 365 22.00 41.94 26.83
N HIS A 366 23.15 41.83 27.46
CA HIS A 366 23.38 41.18 28.72
C HIS A 366 23.55 42.20 29.84
N HIS A 367 23.11 41.83 31.04
CA HIS A 367 23.22 42.69 32.26
C HIS A 367 24.06 41.97 33.31
N PRO A 368 25.35 42.27 33.44
CA PRO A 368 26.29 41.52 34.27
C PRO A 368 25.89 41.43 35.73
N GLU A 369 25.31 42.51 36.29
CA GLU A 369 24.88 42.58 37.69
C GLU A 369 23.72 41.61 38.06
N GLN A 370 22.94 41.21 37.05
CA GLN A 370 21.74 40.35 37.24
C GLN A 370 21.95 38.93 36.82
N GLU A 371 23.13 38.63 36.20
CA GLU A 371 23.42 37.35 35.58
C GLU A 371 24.67 36.74 36.23
N ASP A 372 24.64 35.42 36.46
CA ASP A 372 25.78 34.63 36.94
C ASP A 372 26.55 34.12 35.76
N TRP A 373 27.76 34.64 35.55
CA TRP A 373 28.66 34.31 34.45
C TRP A 373 29.65 33.23 34.84
N ILE A 374 29.68 32.11 34.11
CA ILE A 374 30.55 30.99 34.36
C ILE A 374 31.24 30.60 33.05
N GLU A 375 32.58 30.74 33.03
CA GLU A 375 33.38 30.23 31.93
C GLU A 375 33.81 28.79 32.22
N ASP A 376 33.43 27.84 31.34
CA ASP A 376 33.78 26.45 31.48
C ASP A 376 34.81 26.03 30.43
N ILE A 377 35.84 25.33 30.89
CA ILE A 377 36.94 24.82 30.06
C ILE A 377 36.83 23.33 29.83
N ARG A 378 35.89 22.62 30.48
CA ARG A 378 35.69 21.18 30.32
C ARG A 378 35.22 20.88 28.89
N ARG A 379 35.66 19.74 28.34
CA ARG A 379 35.27 19.27 27.01
C ARG A 379 33.80 18.90 27.00
N SER A 380 33.34 18.12 27.99
CA SER A 380 31.96 17.68 28.11
C SER A 380 31.53 17.78 29.56
N PHE A 381 30.32 18.27 29.80
CA PHE A 381 29.78 18.39 31.14
C PHE A 381 28.24 18.49 31.09
N THR A 382 27.61 18.12 32.21
CA THR A 382 26.17 18.26 32.41
C THR A 382 25.91 18.89 33.77
N GLU A 383 25.10 19.93 33.80
CA GLU A 383 24.67 20.57 35.02
C GLU A 383 23.18 20.43 35.22
N ARG A 384 22.78 20.17 36.47
CA ARG A 384 21.37 19.92 36.85
C ARG A 384 21.01 20.78 38.08
N HIS A 385 19.97 21.56 37.90
CA HIS A 385 19.41 22.42 38.96
C HIS A 385 18.02 21.91 39.30
N ARG A 386 17.90 21.01 40.29
CA ARG A 386 16.63 20.38 40.68
C ARG A 386 15.63 21.36 41.33
N ALA A 387 16.11 22.40 41.98
CA ALA A 387 15.27 23.45 42.62
C ALA A 387 15.01 24.65 41.71
N GLY A 388 15.49 24.61 40.43
CA GLY A 388 15.50 25.74 39.54
C GLY A 388 16.72 26.64 39.74
N LEU A 389 16.63 27.88 39.24
CA LEU A 389 17.68 28.90 39.32
C LEU A 389 17.10 30.21 39.87
N ASP A 390 17.73 30.74 40.91
CA ASP A 390 17.32 32.02 41.50
C ASP A 390 17.76 33.24 40.67
N ARG A 391 18.82 33.08 39.87
CA ARG A 391 19.33 34.11 38.96
C ARG A 391 19.49 33.51 37.54
N THR A 392 19.48 34.39 36.56
CA THR A 392 19.81 34.03 35.19
C THR A 392 21.29 33.61 35.11
N ARG A 393 21.55 32.42 34.57
CA ARG A 393 22.90 31.88 34.38
C ARG A 393 23.32 31.99 32.92
N VAL A 394 24.56 32.45 32.73
CA VAL A 394 25.20 32.50 31.40
C VAL A 394 26.42 31.62 31.42
N GLN A 395 26.33 30.46 30.77
CA GLN A 395 27.43 29.54 30.61
C GLN A 395 28.22 29.90 29.36
N MET A 396 29.52 30.09 29.51
CA MET A 396 30.45 30.49 28.42
C MET A 396 31.26 29.27 27.96
N ILE A 397 31.20 28.96 26.67
CA ILE A 397 31.98 27.90 26.03
C ILE A 397 33.04 28.59 25.17
N ARG A 398 34.30 28.38 25.48
CA ARG A 398 35.42 29.10 24.82
C ARG A 398 35.70 28.56 23.42
N LEU A 399 35.78 29.43 22.42
CA LEU A 399 36.21 29.18 21.07
C LEU A 399 37.74 29.34 20.94
N VAL A 400 38.55 28.49 21.58
CA VAL A 400 40.05 28.56 21.56
C VAL A 400 40.62 27.67 20.47
N PRO A 401 41.74 28.03 19.87
CA PRO A 401 42.42 27.23 18.83
C PRO A 401 42.71 25.79 19.24
N GLU A 402 43.07 25.54 20.48
CA GLU A 402 43.35 24.20 21.00
C GLU A 402 42.09 23.32 21.09
N LYS A 403 40.92 23.90 21.30
CA LYS A 403 39.63 23.19 21.24
C LYS A 403 39.10 23.06 19.81
N LEU A 404 39.68 23.78 18.86
CA LEU A 404 39.32 23.62 17.45
C LEU A 404 39.78 22.28 16.85
N ALA A 405 40.62 21.53 17.54
CA ALA A 405 40.82 20.11 17.24
C ALA A 405 39.53 19.29 17.38
N HIS A 406 38.63 19.76 18.23
CA HIS A 406 37.28 19.23 18.36
C HIS A 406 36.30 20.17 17.66
N ARG A 407 35.94 19.85 16.46
CA ARG A 407 35.25 20.73 15.51
C ARG A 407 33.82 21.03 15.91
N PHE A 408 33.09 20.04 16.52
CA PHE A 408 31.70 20.20 16.81
C PHE A 408 31.40 20.35 18.30
N VAL A 409 30.37 21.14 18.62
CA VAL A 409 29.76 21.18 19.95
C VAL A 409 28.29 20.90 19.88
N ARG A 410 27.86 19.93 20.67
CA ARG A 410 26.44 19.69 20.95
C ARG A 410 26.06 20.34 22.28
N ILE A 411 25.01 21.13 22.24
CA ILE A 411 24.45 21.78 23.43
C ILE A 411 22.99 21.37 23.51
N GLU A 412 22.53 20.98 24.68
CA GLU A 412 21.13 20.63 24.94
C GLU A 412 20.68 21.26 26.26
N VAL A 413 19.46 21.84 26.23
CA VAL A 413 18.82 22.48 27.37
C VAL A 413 17.42 21.93 27.57
N ILE A 414 17.06 21.67 28.82
CA ILE A 414 15.76 21.13 29.24
C ILE A 414 15.07 22.13 30.16
N ASN A 415 13.79 22.43 29.90
CA ASN A 415 12.94 23.38 30.62
C ASN A 415 13.43 24.84 30.63
N SER A 416 14.09 25.26 29.55
CA SER A 416 14.46 26.67 29.33
C SER A 416 13.52 27.33 28.30
N GLU A 417 13.57 28.64 28.20
CA GLU A 417 12.86 29.38 27.15
C GLU A 417 13.47 29.11 25.77
N GLN A 418 12.64 29.06 24.73
CA GLN A 418 13.07 28.78 23.38
C GLN A 418 13.83 29.92 22.71
N SER A 419 13.54 31.17 23.13
CA SER A 419 14.13 32.36 22.52
C SER A 419 15.43 32.77 23.20
N ASN A 420 16.45 33.08 22.37
CA ASN A 420 17.69 33.72 22.83
C ASN A 420 18.49 32.96 23.91
N TRP A 421 18.30 31.64 24.02
CA TRP A 421 19.07 30.82 24.95
C TRP A 421 20.50 30.54 24.47
N LEU A 422 20.76 30.66 23.16
CA LEU A 422 22.03 30.39 22.51
C LEU A 422 22.50 31.62 21.74
N SER A 423 23.75 32.04 21.96
CA SER A 423 24.34 33.20 21.28
C SER A 423 25.85 33.09 21.16
N GLY A 424 26.44 33.91 20.26
CA GLY A 424 27.88 34.01 20.09
C GLY A 424 28.38 35.43 20.40
N CYS A 425 29.55 35.57 20.99
CA CYS A 425 30.11 36.86 21.33
C CYS A 425 31.63 36.96 21.37
N ALA A 426 32.10 38.18 21.35
CA ALA A 426 33.50 38.55 21.65
C ALA A 426 33.61 39.02 23.11
N ALA A 427 34.08 38.17 24.00
CA ALA A 427 34.27 38.48 25.40
C ALA A 427 35.59 39.28 25.55
N VAL A 428 35.47 40.57 25.78
CA VAL A 428 36.60 41.49 25.94
C VAL A 428 36.66 42.03 27.35
N GLU A 429 35.52 42.11 28.02
CA GLU A 429 35.38 42.70 29.33
C GLU A 429 35.56 41.68 30.45
N VAL A 430 36.13 42.09 31.57
CA VAL A 430 36.31 41.25 32.75
C VAL A 430 35.47 41.85 33.88
N TYR A 431 34.53 41.04 34.45
CA TYR A 431 33.78 41.42 35.62
C TYR A 431 34.08 40.39 36.73
N GLY A 432 34.65 40.88 37.80
CA GLY A 432 35.17 40.01 38.85
C GLY A 432 36.29 39.11 38.28
N ASN A 433 36.17 37.81 38.46
CA ASN A 433 37.11 36.81 37.94
C ASN A 433 36.68 36.19 36.61
N SER A 434 35.56 36.63 36.02
CA SER A 434 34.99 36.01 34.80
C SER A 434 34.96 36.99 33.65
N ARG A 435 35.18 36.48 32.43
CA ARG A 435 34.94 37.24 31.21
C ARG A 435 33.46 37.39 31.00
N MET A 436 33.04 38.45 30.31
CA MET A 436 31.67 38.67 29.95
C MET A 436 31.50 39.33 28.59
N CYS A 437 30.29 39.29 28.08
CA CYS A 437 29.87 39.98 26.89
C CYS A 437 28.66 40.87 27.16
N GLN A 438 28.76 42.19 26.90
CA GLN A 438 27.60 43.08 26.96
C GLN A 438 26.66 42.85 25.76
N LYS A 439 27.22 42.56 24.59
CA LYS A 439 26.43 42.31 23.37
C LYS A 439 26.79 40.95 22.80
N ALA A 440 25.78 40.16 22.50
CA ALA A 440 25.88 38.86 21.86
C ALA A 440 24.96 38.80 20.64
N THR A 441 25.29 37.95 19.67
CA THR A 441 24.49 37.71 18.49
C THR A 441 23.72 36.40 18.69
N SER A 442 22.42 36.43 18.52
CA SER A 442 21.59 35.24 18.69
C SER A 442 21.93 34.14 17.66
N LEU A 443 22.05 32.92 18.15
CA LEU A 443 22.20 31.69 17.37
C LEU A 443 20.91 30.83 17.40
N THR A 444 19.76 31.46 17.63
CA THR A 444 18.46 30.75 17.70
C THR A 444 18.15 29.96 16.41
N ASN A 445 18.65 30.39 15.26
CA ASN A 445 18.48 29.67 14.00
C ASN A 445 19.14 28.28 13.96
N TYR A 446 20.12 28.02 14.81
CA TYR A 446 20.79 26.72 14.97
C TYR A 446 20.09 25.83 16.00
N THR A 447 19.03 26.35 16.65
CA THR A 447 18.31 25.64 17.69
C THR A 447 17.22 24.76 17.09
N LEU A 448 17.22 23.50 17.48
CA LEU A 448 16.22 22.51 17.08
C LEU A 448 15.49 21.97 18.31
N PRO A 449 14.16 21.85 18.27
CA PRO A 449 13.44 21.16 19.32
C PRO A 449 13.81 19.68 19.33
N VAL A 450 14.09 19.12 20.50
CA VAL A 450 14.43 17.71 20.69
C VAL A 450 13.18 16.97 21.18
N PRO A 451 12.82 15.82 20.56
CA PRO A 451 11.64 15.05 20.97
C PRO A 451 11.59 14.73 22.46
N SER A 452 10.48 15.09 23.11
CA SER A 452 10.18 14.78 24.50
C SER A 452 8.67 14.83 24.74
N SER A 453 8.15 13.96 25.60
CA SER A 453 6.75 13.96 25.98
C SER A 453 6.44 14.83 27.22
N LYS A 454 7.45 15.13 28.03
CA LYS A 454 7.28 15.73 29.36
C LYS A 454 7.90 17.12 29.51
N PHE A 455 8.94 17.40 28.72
CA PHE A 455 9.76 18.60 28.94
C PHE A 455 9.97 19.37 27.64
N ASP A 456 10.12 20.70 27.77
CA ASP A 456 10.62 21.51 26.67
C ASP A 456 12.12 21.27 26.53
N ARG A 457 12.54 20.61 25.44
CA ARG A 457 13.93 20.28 25.14
C ARG A 457 14.37 20.97 23.86
N PHE A 458 15.50 21.65 23.93
CA PHE A 458 16.12 22.29 22.77
C PHE A 458 17.58 21.84 22.68
N GLY A 459 18.02 21.62 21.47
CA GLY A 459 19.39 21.26 21.19
C GLY A 459 19.97 22.08 20.06
N ALA A 460 21.27 22.22 20.04
CA ALA A 460 22.02 22.78 18.92
C ALA A 460 23.26 21.93 18.67
N LEU A 461 23.55 21.71 17.40
CA LEU A 461 24.81 21.14 16.93
C LEU A 461 25.50 22.23 16.12
N LEU A 462 26.67 22.69 16.58
CA LEU A 462 27.39 23.82 15.98
C LEU A 462 28.75 23.35 15.50
N ASP A 463 29.10 23.72 14.29
CA ASP A 463 30.48 23.65 13.78
C ASP A 463 31.27 24.87 14.29
N LEU A 464 32.21 24.64 15.17
CA LEU A 464 33.04 25.67 15.78
C LEU A 464 33.98 26.33 14.77
N HIS A 465 34.44 25.60 13.74
CA HIS A 465 35.24 26.12 12.66
C HIS A 465 34.46 27.09 11.77
N GLU A 466 33.25 26.70 11.38
CA GLU A 466 32.34 27.54 10.60
C GLU A 466 32.01 28.83 11.36
N LEU A 467 31.60 28.69 12.64
CA LEU A 467 31.29 29.84 13.51
C LEU A 467 32.48 30.80 13.64
N LYS A 468 33.67 30.27 13.81
CA LYS A 468 34.89 31.08 13.92
C LYS A 468 35.28 31.72 12.59
N ARG A 469 35.08 31.01 11.47
CA ARG A 469 35.34 31.56 10.12
C ARG A 469 34.37 32.68 9.79
N ALA A 470 33.08 32.48 10.06
CA ALA A 470 32.03 33.48 9.83
C ALA A 470 32.18 34.69 10.75
N ASN A 471 32.70 34.50 11.97
CA ASN A 471 32.86 35.54 12.98
C ASN A 471 34.23 35.52 13.65
N PRO A 472 35.31 36.00 12.98
CA PRO A 472 36.69 35.91 13.48
C PRO A 472 36.91 36.55 14.84
N ARG A 473 36.10 37.55 15.21
CA ARG A 473 36.19 38.25 16.50
C ARG A 473 35.55 37.50 17.66
N TRP A 474 34.72 36.51 17.42
CA TRP A 474 34.04 35.78 18.49
C TRP A 474 35.05 34.94 19.28
N THR A 475 34.86 34.94 20.59
CA THR A 475 35.69 34.20 21.54
C THR A 475 34.92 33.13 22.28
N HIS A 476 33.58 33.27 22.37
CA HIS A 476 32.70 32.36 23.13
C HIS A 476 31.37 32.13 22.45
N VAL A 477 30.81 30.94 22.70
CA VAL A 477 29.39 30.61 22.56
C VAL A 477 28.77 30.67 23.95
N LEU A 478 27.64 31.32 24.09
CA LEU A 478 26.93 31.53 25.35
C LEU A 478 25.65 30.69 25.39
N VAL A 479 25.43 29.99 26.51
CA VAL A 479 24.18 29.32 26.84
C VAL A 479 23.53 30.11 28.00
N LYS A 480 22.44 30.78 27.70
CA LYS A 480 21.67 31.60 28.68
C LYS A 480 20.48 30.80 29.23
N ILE A 481 20.45 30.59 30.51
CA ILE A 481 19.39 29.92 31.21
C ILE A 481 18.70 30.96 32.13
N PRO A 482 17.47 31.38 31.84
CA PRO A 482 16.77 32.38 32.61
C PRO A 482 16.43 31.86 34.02
N ARG A 483 16.20 32.76 34.96
CA ARG A 483 15.67 32.46 36.29
C ARG A 483 14.40 31.62 36.14
N THR A 484 14.31 30.49 36.82
CA THR A 484 13.15 29.59 36.77
C THR A 484 13.00 28.78 38.05
N THR A 485 11.77 28.48 38.45
CA THR A 485 11.44 27.57 39.54
C THR A 485 11.34 26.10 39.08
N LYS A 486 11.38 25.85 37.76
CA LYS A 486 11.34 24.51 37.19
C LYS A 486 12.70 23.87 37.28
N PRO A 487 12.77 22.54 37.44
CA PRO A 487 14.05 21.82 37.28
C PRO A 487 14.63 22.06 35.89
N VAL A 488 15.87 22.52 35.84
CA VAL A 488 16.60 22.79 34.57
C VAL A 488 17.82 21.89 34.49
N GLN A 489 18.09 21.43 33.29
CA GLN A 489 19.31 20.72 32.95
C GLN A 489 19.88 21.28 31.67
N PHE A 490 21.18 21.41 31.60
CA PHE A 490 21.88 21.65 30.35
C PHE A 490 23.12 20.78 30.26
N SER A 491 23.48 20.40 29.04
CA SER A 491 24.66 19.61 28.73
C SER A 491 25.42 20.22 27.55
N VAL A 492 26.72 20.08 27.60
CA VAL A 492 27.66 20.52 26.56
C VAL A 492 28.57 19.34 26.27
N ASP A 493 28.76 19.00 24.99
CA ASP A 493 29.67 17.97 24.54
C ASP A 493 30.41 18.47 23.31
N VAL A 494 31.75 18.67 23.46
CA VAL A 494 32.64 19.14 22.40
C VAL A 494 33.44 17.95 21.89
N PHE A 495 33.30 17.60 20.62
CA PHE A 495 33.84 16.37 20.05
C PHE A 495 34.42 16.56 18.63
N ASN A 496 35.26 15.60 18.22
CA ASN A 496 35.65 15.46 16.82
C ASN A 496 34.64 14.55 16.09
N PRO A 497 34.06 14.96 14.92
CA PRO A 497 33.11 14.15 14.18
C PRO A 497 33.65 12.75 13.85
N ASP A 498 34.94 12.61 13.54
CA ASP A 498 35.57 11.33 13.21
C ASP A 498 35.52 10.30 14.37
N GLU A 499 35.60 10.80 15.63
CA GLU A 499 35.51 9.96 16.84
C GLU A 499 34.08 9.46 17.10
N ARG A 500 33.07 10.11 16.54
CA ARG A 500 31.64 9.87 16.73
C ARG A 500 30.97 9.27 15.50
N ALA A 501 31.70 9.12 14.39
CA ALA A 501 31.21 8.52 13.16
C ALA A 501 31.41 7.00 13.18
N ILE A 502 30.35 6.25 12.93
CA ILE A 502 30.36 4.79 12.90
C ILE A 502 29.74 4.32 11.58
N ASN A 503 30.47 3.55 10.81
CA ASN A 503 30.00 2.98 9.55
C ASN A 503 29.58 1.52 9.76
N VAL A 504 28.37 1.19 9.36
CA VAL A 504 27.81 -0.17 9.39
C VAL A 504 27.27 -0.56 8.03
N THR A 505 27.32 -1.84 7.73
CA THR A 505 26.78 -2.39 6.49
C THR A 505 25.57 -3.27 6.82
N MET A 506 24.57 -3.28 5.92
CA MET A 506 23.42 -4.17 6.02
C MET A 506 23.90 -5.63 6.13
N PRO A 507 23.46 -6.41 7.15
CA PRO A 507 23.78 -7.82 7.25
C PRO A 507 23.25 -8.62 6.07
N HIS A 508 23.89 -9.78 5.76
CA HIS A 508 23.39 -10.68 4.74
C HIS A 508 21.99 -11.23 5.10
N TRP A 509 21.17 -11.54 4.12
CA TRP A 509 19.76 -11.98 4.25
C TRP A 509 19.48 -13.07 5.32
N PHE A 510 20.44 -13.92 5.59
CA PHE A 510 20.31 -15.02 6.57
C PHE A 510 21.11 -14.76 7.84
N ASP A 511 21.70 -13.57 8.02
CA ASP A 511 22.44 -13.23 9.23
C ASP A 511 21.58 -12.36 10.17
N TYR A 512 20.91 -13.01 11.08
CA TYR A 512 20.09 -12.38 12.13
C TYR A 512 20.83 -12.18 13.45
N ARG A 513 22.15 -12.38 13.49
CA ARG A 513 22.96 -12.21 14.69
C ARG A 513 23.08 -10.73 15.04
N ALA A 514 22.84 -10.43 16.32
CA ALA A 514 23.04 -9.08 16.83
C ALA A 514 24.55 -8.75 16.87
N ARG A 515 24.93 -7.67 16.19
CA ARG A 515 26.28 -7.14 16.17
C ARG A 515 26.36 -5.91 17.08
N THR A 516 27.38 -5.84 17.93
CA THR A 516 27.58 -4.67 18.79
C THR A 516 28.30 -3.58 18.01
N ILE A 517 27.73 -2.39 17.96
CA ILE A 517 28.33 -1.19 17.39
C ILE A 517 29.10 -0.42 18.45
N LEU A 518 28.50 -0.29 19.64
CA LEU A 518 29.04 0.47 20.76
C LEU A 518 28.79 -0.33 22.03
N GLN A 519 29.85 -0.64 22.78
CA GLN A 519 29.70 -1.50 23.95
C GLN A 519 29.62 -0.71 25.26
N ASP A 520 30.36 0.35 25.42
CA ASP A 520 30.35 1.19 26.61
C ASP A 520 30.69 2.63 26.21
N ALA A 521 29.64 3.41 25.83
CA ALA A 521 29.81 4.82 25.60
C ALA A 521 30.28 5.52 26.86
N SER A 522 31.14 6.52 26.72
CA SER A 522 31.44 7.39 27.87
C SER A 522 30.16 8.02 28.40
N PRO A 523 29.97 8.14 29.73
CA PRO A 523 28.81 8.79 30.30
C PRO A 523 28.61 10.26 29.82
N ASP A 524 29.70 10.87 29.37
CA ASP A 524 29.67 12.25 28.87
C ASP A 524 29.34 12.38 27.38
N ASP A 525 29.35 11.24 26.66
CA ASP A 525 29.04 11.23 25.23
C ASP A 525 27.55 11.42 24.98
N SER A 526 27.20 12.48 24.28
CA SER A 526 25.82 12.85 24.00
C SER A 526 25.36 12.61 22.56
N TYR A 527 26.28 12.28 21.64
CA TYR A 527 25.99 12.18 20.22
C TYR A 527 26.86 11.16 19.49
N TYR A 528 26.23 10.40 18.58
CA TYR A 528 26.89 9.52 17.60
C TYR A 528 26.19 9.62 16.25
N ARG A 529 26.97 9.60 15.16
CA ARG A 529 26.48 9.47 13.79
C ARG A 529 26.78 8.07 13.27
N ILE A 530 25.73 7.32 12.91
CA ILE A 530 25.84 5.98 12.36
C ILE A 530 25.41 6.02 10.89
N SER A 531 26.31 5.63 9.98
CA SER A 531 26.02 5.54 8.55
C SER A 531 25.80 4.09 8.16
N VAL A 532 24.63 3.78 7.60
CA VAL A 532 24.22 2.43 7.22
C VAL A 532 24.22 2.29 5.71
N SER A 533 25.17 1.52 5.16
CA SER A 533 25.28 1.25 3.73
C SER A 533 24.61 -0.07 3.32
N GLY A 534 24.29 -0.25 2.04
CA GLY A 534 23.71 -1.45 1.48
C GLY A 534 22.20 -1.60 1.67
N MET A 535 21.50 -0.54 2.07
CA MET A 535 20.04 -0.50 2.18
C MET A 535 19.46 0.25 0.97
N SER A 536 18.81 -0.47 0.05
CA SER A 536 18.21 0.10 -1.17
C SER A 536 16.73 -0.21 -1.33
N HIS A 537 16.25 -1.27 -0.67
CA HIS A 537 14.90 -1.77 -0.82
C HIS A 537 14.04 -1.53 0.41
N THR A 538 12.79 -1.18 0.21
CA THR A 538 11.84 -0.82 1.27
C THR A 538 11.56 -1.93 2.28
N TYR A 539 11.77 -3.20 1.93
CA TYR A 539 11.63 -4.34 2.84
C TYR A 539 12.87 -4.60 3.70
N GLN A 540 14.03 -4.04 3.34
CA GLN A 540 15.24 -4.17 4.13
C GLN A 540 15.07 -3.42 5.46
N THR A 541 15.21 -4.12 6.57
CA THR A 541 15.00 -3.54 7.89
C THR A 541 16.07 -3.99 8.88
N ILE A 542 16.64 -3.02 9.55
CA ILE A 542 17.55 -3.22 10.68
C ILE A 542 16.82 -2.87 11.97
N ALA A 543 16.93 -3.72 12.97
CA ALA A 543 16.59 -3.43 14.35
C ALA A 543 17.83 -2.88 15.06
N LEU A 544 17.76 -1.64 15.52
CA LEU A 544 18.78 -0.99 16.33
C LEU A 544 18.36 -1.07 17.79
N ASP A 545 19.05 -1.93 18.57
CA ASP A 545 18.80 -2.10 19.99
C ASP A 545 19.69 -1.16 20.80
N LEU A 546 19.05 -0.31 21.60
CA LEU A 546 19.68 0.68 22.45
C LEU A 546 19.37 0.34 23.91
N ALA A 547 20.38 0.14 24.74
CA ALA A 547 20.23 -0.18 26.15
C ALA A 547 21.07 0.75 27.02
N ALA A 548 20.46 1.34 28.05
CA ALA A 548 21.20 2.03 29.11
C ALA A 548 21.72 1.00 30.12
N VAL A 549 23.02 0.88 30.20
CA VAL A 549 23.69 -0.16 31.05
C VAL A 549 23.86 0.31 32.48
N ALA A 550 24.25 1.57 32.65
CA ALA A 550 24.44 2.20 33.96
C ALA A 550 24.15 3.69 33.85
N CYS A 551 23.35 4.23 34.79
CA CYS A 551 23.00 5.63 34.84
C CYS A 551 23.18 6.21 36.26
N ASP A 552 23.83 7.38 36.36
CA ASP A 552 24.07 8.07 37.63
C ASP A 552 22.82 8.88 38.05
N GLY A 553 21.80 8.22 38.59
CA GLY A 553 20.58 8.85 39.11
C GLY A 553 19.72 9.56 38.05
N VAL A 554 19.92 9.26 36.77
CA VAL A 554 19.21 9.81 35.64
C VAL A 554 18.44 8.72 34.93
N ARG A 555 17.27 9.03 34.40
CA ARG A 555 16.59 8.15 33.47
C ARG A 555 17.16 8.38 32.07
N GLY A 556 17.71 7.34 31.45
CA GLY A 556 18.26 7.41 30.11
C GLY A 556 17.16 7.72 29.11
N THR A 557 17.31 8.77 28.32
CA THR A 557 16.47 9.00 27.13
C THR A 557 17.33 8.89 25.89
N VAL A 558 16.78 8.34 24.83
CA VAL A 558 17.44 8.21 23.53
C VAL A 558 16.53 8.79 22.46
N VAL A 559 17.12 9.60 21.57
CA VAL A 559 16.48 10.09 20.37
C VAL A 559 17.33 9.67 19.18
N VAL A 560 16.72 8.99 18.22
CA VAL A 560 17.36 8.61 16.95
C VAL A 560 16.66 9.36 15.83
N LYS A 561 17.40 10.22 15.14
CA LYS A 561 16.97 10.82 13.89
C LYS A 561 17.48 9.97 12.74
N VAL A 562 16.58 9.55 11.87
CA VAL A 562 16.88 8.76 10.68
C VAL A 562 16.71 9.65 9.47
N HIS A 563 17.75 9.78 8.66
CA HIS A 563 17.74 10.49 7.40
C HIS A 563 18.06 9.54 6.26
N VAL A 564 17.17 9.54 5.24
CA VAL A 564 17.34 8.75 4.01
C VAL A 564 17.60 9.72 2.86
N PRO A 565 18.83 9.86 2.35
CA PRO A 565 19.22 10.95 1.43
C PRO A 565 18.39 11.03 0.14
N TRP A 566 17.93 9.88 -0.39
CA TRP A 566 17.09 9.83 -1.60
C TRP A 566 15.59 9.99 -1.34
N ALA A 567 15.19 10.22 -0.09
CA ALA A 567 13.78 10.28 0.33
C ALA A 567 13.52 11.58 1.10
N THR A 568 13.53 12.70 0.40
CA THR A 568 13.31 14.03 1.00
C THR A 568 11.92 14.12 1.63
N GLY A 569 11.84 14.65 2.86
CA GLY A 569 10.60 14.77 3.64
C GLY A 569 10.21 13.52 4.42
N TYR A 570 10.94 12.41 4.26
CA TYR A 570 10.69 11.16 5.00
C TYR A 570 11.58 10.97 6.24
N ASP A 571 12.26 12.02 6.67
CA ASP A 571 13.05 11.98 7.91
C ASP A 571 12.19 11.49 9.07
N ARG A 572 12.80 10.77 10.01
CA ARG A 572 12.08 10.15 11.10
C ARG A 572 12.79 10.38 12.43
N TYR A 573 12.02 10.75 13.44
CA TYR A 573 12.46 10.74 14.83
C TYR A 573 11.85 9.55 15.57
N ALA A 574 12.69 8.74 16.19
CA ALA A 574 12.29 7.74 17.16
C ALA A 574 12.85 8.14 18.52
N PHE A 575 12.00 8.29 19.53
CA PHE A 575 12.45 8.67 20.86
C PHE A 575 11.83 7.78 21.93
N HIS A 576 12.59 7.55 22.97
CA HIS A 576 12.20 6.75 24.11
C HIS A 576 12.65 7.43 25.40
N GLU A 577 11.72 7.61 26.31
CA GLU A 577 11.95 8.15 27.64
C GLU A 577 11.91 7.01 28.66
N GLU A 578 12.75 7.08 29.69
CA GLU A 578 12.75 6.13 30.80
C GLU A 578 13.19 4.69 30.41
N LEU A 579 14.34 4.58 29.74
CA LEU A 579 14.78 3.36 29.13
C LEU A 579 15.66 2.47 30.01
N ASN A 580 15.28 1.16 30.06
CA ASN A 580 16.25 0.09 30.24
C ASN A 580 16.76 -0.44 28.91
N GLN A 581 15.85 -0.68 27.94
CA GLN A 581 16.17 -1.16 26.60
C GLN A 581 15.07 -0.77 25.62
N THR A 582 15.45 -0.34 24.39
CA THR A 582 14.51 -0.11 23.29
C THR A 582 15.06 -0.58 21.96
N THR A 583 14.14 -0.87 21.02
CA THR A 583 14.46 -1.23 19.65
C THR A 583 13.88 -0.20 18.69
N VAL A 584 14.72 0.38 17.85
CA VAL A 584 14.33 1.28 16.76
C VAL A 584 14.52 0.56 15.43
N TYR A 585 13.48 0.51 14.61
CA TYR A 585 13.54 -0.13 13.29
C TYR A 585 13.95 0.90 12.23
N ILE A 586 15.00 0.60 11.49
CA ILE A 586 15.55 1.43 10.41
C ILE A 586 15.22 0.78 9.08
N TYR A 587 14.62 1.53 8.15
CA TYR A 587 14.22 1.04 6.83
C TYR A 587 14.09 2.21 5.83
N PRO A 588 14.33 1.98 4.52
CA PRO A 588 14.00 2.95 3.49
C PRO A 588 12.47 3.10 3.35
N PRO A 589 11.91 4.31 3.33
CA PRO A 589 10.48 4.54 3.12
C PRO A 589 10.06 4.29 1.67
N ILE A 590 10.94 4.60 0.71
CA ILE A 590 10.80 4.40 -0.73
C ILE A 590 12.01 3.66 -1.30
N GLU A 591 11.84 3.01 -2.45
CA GLU A 591 12.94 2.35 -3.16
C GLU A 591 14.00 3.37 -3.58
N LYS A 592 15.27 2.97 -3.49
CA LYS A 592 16.37 3.79 -4.00
C LYS A 592 16.29 3.85 -5.53
N PRO A 593 16.46 5.02 -6.16
CA PRO A 593 16.50 5.14 -7.62
C PRO A 593 17.56 4.22 -8.24
N PRO A 594 17.30 3.65 -9.43
CA PRO A 594 18.29 2.79 -10.10
C PRO A 594 19.54 3.56 -10.50
N ALA A 595 20.66 2.84 -10.51
CA ALA A 595 22.04 3.26 -10.59
C ALA A 595 22.37 4.47 -11.50
N GLY A 596 23.07 5.40 -10.94
CA GLY A 596 23.65 6.66 -11.46
C GLY A 596 24.14 7.53 -10.32
N GLU A 597 23.58 7.36 -9.13
CA GLU A 597 24.03 8.07 -7.93
C GLU A 597 24.99 7.22 -7.08
N PRO A 598 25.97 7.85 -6.41
CA PRO A 598 26.86 7.15 -5.51
C PRO A 598 26.06 6.40 -4.41
N ASP A 599 26.63 5.35 -3.85
CA ASP A 599 25.98 4.58 -2.76
C ASP A 599 25.98 5.41 -1.46
N VAL A 600 25.05 6.36 -1.38
CA VAL A 600 24.89 7.22 -0.21
C VAL A 600 24.24 6.42 0.91
N PRO A 601 24.87 6.32 2.10
CA PRO A 601 24.33 5.56 3.23
C PRO A 601 23.14 6.27 3.89
N ILE A 602 22.28 5.51 4.56
CA ILE A 602 21.26 6.06 5.47
C ILE A 602 22.01 6.60 6.70
N GLN A 603 21.70 7.81 7.12
CA GLN A 603 22.34 8.48 8.25
C GLN A 603 21.43 8.43 9.48
N LEU A 604 22.01 8.04 10.61
CA LEU A 604 21.35 8.00 11.91
C LEU A 604 22.08 8.95 12.87
N ASP A 605 21.41 10.01 13.30
CA ASP A 605 21.90 10.85 14.40
C ASP A 605 21.33 10.33 15.72
N VAL A 606 22.18 9.74 16.54
CA VAL A 606 21.81 9.15 17.82
C VAL A 606 22.15 10.14 18.94
N HIS A 607 21.13 10.65 19.59
CA HIS A 607 21.23 11.57 20.70
C HIS A 607 20.99 10.83 22.03
N LEU A 608 21.98 10.86 22.90
CA LEU A 608 22.01 10.16 24.18
C LEU A 608 21.91 11.16 25.33
N THR A 609 21.24 10.80 26.42
CA THR A 609 21.25 11.63 27.63
C THR A 609 22.57 11.41 28.36
N PRO A 610 23.33 12.47 28.65
CA PRO A 610 24.57 12.37 29.44
C PRO A 610 24.34 11.84 30.85
N GLY A 611 25.34 11.14 31.39
CA GLY A 611 25.31 10.51 32.70
C GLY A 611 24.83 9.04 32.68
N CYS A 612 24.64 8.46 31.50
CA CYS A 612 24.39 7.04 31.29
C CYS A 612 25.40 6.40 30.37
N LYS A 613 25.76 5.15 30.64
CA LYS A 613 26.51 4.32 29.69
C LYS A 613 25.54 3.58 28.79
N TYR A 614 25.76 3.63 27.49
CA TYR A 614 24.88 2.99 26.52
C TYR A 614 25.56 1.87 25.76
N ARG A 615 24.76 0.85 25.45
CA ARG A 615 25.11 -0.22 24.53
C ARG A 615 24.22 -0.14 23.30
N ILE A 616 24.84 -0.16 22.11
CA ILE A 616 24.13 -0.13 20.84
C ILE A 616 24.47 -1.39 20.06
N ARG A 617 23.43 -2.14 19.66
CA ARG A 617 23.53 -3.34 18.83
C ARG A 617 22.60 -3.20 17.63
N TYR A 618 22.92 -3.88 16.55
CA TYR A 618 22.04 -3.96 15.39
C TYR A 618 21.94 -5.39 14.85
N ALA A 619 20.79 -5.71 14.28
CA ALA A 619 20.51 -6.98 13.62
C ALA A 619 19.49 -6.78 12.52
N GLN A 620 19.45 -7.69 11.55
CA GLN A 620 18.37 -7.71 10.58
C GLN A 620 17.04 -8.11 11.27
N SER A 621 15.94 -7.47 10.90
CA SER A 621 14.62 -7.76 11.44
C SER A 621 13.72 -8.48 10.44
N LEU A 622 13.67 -9.82 10.51
CA LEU A 622 12.73 -10.60 9.68
C LEU A 622 11.27 -10.21 9.94
N ARG A 623 10.94 -9.93 11.21
CA ARG A 623 9.58 -9.52 11.62
C ARG A 623 9.07 -8.32 10.82
N VAL A 624 9.83 -7.25 10.78
CA VAL A 624 9.43 -6.00 10.12
C VAL A 624 9.61 -6.11 8.62
N SER A 625 10.65 -6.80 8.14
CA SER A 625 10.83 -7.05 6.70
C SER A 625 9.63 -7.79 6.09
N MET A 626 9.13 -8.84 6.75
CA MET A 626 7.93 -9.56 6.27
C MET A 626 6.67 -8.70 6.30
N ALA A 627 6.47 -7.90 7.33
CA ALA A 627 5.34 -6.98 7.40
C ALA A 627 5.36 -5.96 6.25
N ARG A 628 6.52 -5.39 5.93
CA ARG A 628 6.67 -4.45 4.82
C ARG A 628 6.50 -5.10 3.46
N ILE A 629 6.99 -6.34 3.28
CA ILE A 629 6.73 -7.10 2.04
C ILE A 629 5.23 -7.27 1.84
N VAL A 630 4.48 -7.63 2.88
CA VAL A 630 3.03 -7.78 2.79
C VAL A 630 2.35 -6.45 2.45
N GLN A 631 2.67 -5.37 3.17
CA GLN A 631 2.07 -4.05 2.95
C GLN A 631 2.23 -3.55 1.51
N GLN A 632 3.39 -3.80 0.89
CA GLN A 632 3.72 -3.23 -0.41
C GLN A 632 3.45 -4.17 -1.59
N HIS A 633 3.45 -5.50 -1.37
CA HIS A 633 3.43 -6.47 -2.46
C HIS A 633 2.24 -7.44 -2.44
N VAL A 634 1.30 -7.33 -1.49
CA VAL A 634 0.09 -8.18 -1.46
C VAL A 634 -0.75 -8.06 -2.74
N VAL A 635 -0.78 -6.87 -3.34
CA VAL A 635 -1.52 -6.59 -4.58
C VAL A 635 -1.00 -7.37 -5.80
N LEU A 636 0.22 -7.93 -5.73
CA LEU A 636 0.80 -8.73 -6.81
C LEU A 636 0.28 -10.17 -6.84
N VAL A 637 -0.23 -10.68 -5.70
CA VAL A 637 -0.66 -12.09 -5.54
C VAL A 637 -1.71 -12.51 -6.57
N PRO A 638 -2.78 -11.74 -6.86
CA PRO A 638 -3.81 -12.15 -7.83
C PRO A 638 -3.25 -12.42 -9.23
N ALA A 639 -2.31 -11.62 -9.71
CA ALA A 639 -1.69 -11.82 -11.04
C ALA A 639 -0.90 -13.13 -11.12
N HIS A 640 -0.16 -13.46 -10.06
CA HIS A 640 0.55 -14.74 -9.98
C HIS A 640 -0.39 -15.93 -9.83
N LEU A 641 -1.51 -15.78 -9.12
CA LEU A 641 -2.57 -16.81 -9.01
C LEU A 641 -3.16 -17.14 -10.37
N VAL A 642 -3.55 -16.10 -11.14
CA VAL A 642 -4.07 -16.29 -12.52
C VAL A 642 -3.05 -17.01 -13.39
N ALA A 643 -1.79 -16.54 -13.38
CA ALA A 643 -0.74 -17.15 -14.19
C ALA A 643 -0.53 -18.64 -13.87
N LEU A 644 -0.45 -19.00 -12.59
CA LEU A 644 -0.30 -20.39 -12.15
C LEU A 644 -1.49 -21.26 -12.55
N LEU A 645 -2.72 -20.72 -12.42
CA LEU A 645 -3.92 -21.45 -12.77
C LEU A 645 -4.03 -21.68 -14.28
N LEU A 646 -3.67 -20.69 -15.11
CA LEU A 646 -3.62 -20.84 -16.57
C LEU A 646 -2.57 -21.87 -16.99
N LEU A 647 -1.39 -21.87 -16.37
CA LEU A 647 -0.35 -22.89 -16.66
C LEU A 647 -0.78 -24.29 -16.22
N ALA A 648 -1.41 -24.41 -15.05
CA ALA A 648 -1.95 -25.69 -14.58
C ALA A 648 -3.04 -26.23 -15.51
N PHE A 649 -3.92 -25.35 -15.98
CA PHE A 649 -4.98 -25.72 -16.93
C PHE A 649 -4.39 -26.13 -18.29
N LYS A 650 -3.41 -25.39 -18.82
CA LYS A 650 -2.68 -25.78 -20.04
C LYS A 650 -2.07 -27.17 -19.90
N ASP A 651 -1.37 -27.44 -18.80
CA ASP A 651 -0.74 -28.78 -18.61
C ASP A 651 -1.80 -29.87 -18.47
N GLN A 652 -2.96 -29.57 -17.94
CA GLN A 652 -4.08 -30.51 -17.88
C GLN A 652 -4.64 -30.82 -19.27
N LEU A 653 -4.78 -29.80 -20.13
CA LEU A 653 -5.27 -30.01 -21.51
C LEU A 653 -4.30 -30.82 -22.38
N THR A 654 -2.99 -30.64 -22.19
CA THR A 654 -1.95 -31.34 -23.00
C THR A 654 -1.66 -32.78 -22.55
N GLN A 655 -2.07 -33.20 -21.34
CA GLN A 655 -1.78 -34.53 -20.77
C GLN A 655 -3.03 -35.43 -20.69
N THR A 656 -4.05 -35.21 -21.49
CA THR A 656 -5.22 -36.08 -21.58
C THR A 656 -4.90 -37.41 -22.27
N SER A 657 -4.07 -38.22 -21.61
CA SER A 657 -4.05 -39.65 -21.81
C SER A 657 -5.12 -40.28 -20.89
N ALA A 658 -5.96 -41.11 -21.42
CA ALA A 658 -7.15 -41.65 -20.78
C ALA A 658 -6.89 -42.48 -19.49
N ASP A 659 -5.64 -42.77 -19.18
CA ASP A 659 -5.28 -43.77 -18.18
C ASP A 659 -4.79 -43.19 -16.83
N ASP A 660 -4.60 -41.86 -16.68
CA ASP A 660 -4.12 -41.28 -15.44
C ASP A 660 -5.05 -40.15 -14.93
N PRO A 661 -5.94 -40.47 -13.98
CA PRO A 661 -6.85 -39.50 -13.37
C PRO A 661 -6.12 -38.60 -12.36
N ALA A 662 -4.97 -38.06 -12.73
CA ALA A 662 -4.24 -37.17 -11.86
C ALA A 662 -5.00 -35.86 -11.67
N PHE A 663 -5.55 -35.70 -10.50
CA PHE A 663 -6.21 -34.51 -9.98
C PHE A 663 -5.38 -33.23 -10.22
N VAL A 664 -6.05 -32.06 -10.29
CA VAL A 664 -5.41 -30.73 -10.47
C VAL A 664 -4.13 -30.56 -9.63
N VAL A 665 -4.11 -31.07 -8.40
CA VAL A 665 -2.94 -31.04 -7.51
C VAL A 665 -1.75 -31.84 -8.07
N GLY A 666 -2.00 -32.99 -8.72
CA GLY A 666 -0.93 -33.78 -9.35
C GLY A 666 -0.35 -33.12 -10.59
N LYS A 667 -1.17 -32.36 -11.34
CA LYS A 667 -0.74 -31.60 -12.51
C LYS A 667 -0.12 -30.26 -12.16
N LEU A 668 -0.51 -29.63 -11.06
CA LEU A 668 0.23 -28.53 -10.47
C LEU A 668 1.69 -28.92 -10.14
N ARG A 669 1.90 -30.18 -9.70
CA ARG A 669 3.24 -30.74 -9.53
C ARG A 669 4.03 -30.79 -10.83
N SER A 670 3.40 -31.16 -11.93
CA SER A 670 4.00 -31.18 -13.25
C SER A 670 4.41 -29.77 -13.72
N SER A 671 3.57 -28.77 -13.49
CA SER A 671 3.85 -27.38 -13.82
C SER A 671 5.02 -26.79 -13.01
N LEU A 672 5.20 -27.22 -11.76
CA LEU A 672 6.32 -26.82 -10.91
C LEU A 672 7.67 -27.37 -11.35
N THR A 673 7.69 -28.54 -12.00
CA THR A 673 8.93 -29.21 -12.44
C THR A 673 9.35 -28.80 -13.86
N LYS A 674 8.49 -28.09 -14.59
CA LYS A 674 8.76 -27.64 -15.98
C LYS A 674 9.39 -26.23 -16.00
N PRO A 675 10.04 -25.81 -17.09
CA PRO A 675 10.68 -24.49 -17.18
C PRO A 675 9.71 -23.28 -17.14
N GLY A 676 8.40 -23.49 -17.28
CA GLY A 676 7.41 -22.43 -17.26
C GLY A 676 7.42 -21.55 -16.00
N PRO A 677 7.42 -22.11 -14.78
CA PRO A 677 7.51 -21.31 -13.55
C PRO A 677 8.82 -20.53 -13.45
N LEU A 678 9.93 -21.11 -13.89
CA LEU A 678 11.23 -20.41 -13.92
C LEU A 678 11.22 -19.26 -14.92
N LEU A 679 10.63 -19.46 -16.10
CA LEU A 679 10.44 -18.39 -17.09
C LEU A 679 9.53 -17.28 -16.56
N MET A 680 8.49 -17.64 -15.80
CA MET A 680 7.63 -16.64 -15.12
C MET A 680 8.40 -15.82 -14.09
N LEU A 681 9.25 -16.46 -13.28
CA LEU A 681 10.11 -15.77 -12.32
C LEU A 681 11.12 -14.84 -13.01
N LEU A 682 11.69 -15.29 -14.13
CA LEU A 682 12.58 -14.45 -14.94
C LEU A 682 11.82 -13.30 -15.63
N ALA A 683 10.58 -13.54 -16.04
CA ALA A 683 9.72 -12.52 -16.64
C ALA A 683 9.31 -11.43 -15.65
N THR A 684 9.24 -11.74 -14.36
CA THR A 684 9.00 -10.73 -13.30
C THR A 684 10.25 -9.91 -12.96
N GLY A 685 11.42 -10.36 -13.39
CA GLY A 685 12.68 -9.69 -13.09
C GLY A 685 12.94 -8.47 -13.97
N SER A 686 13.85 -7.62 -13.50
CA SER A 686 14.29 -6.40 -14.21
C SER A 686 14.85 -6.63 -15.63
N LEU A 687 15.29 -7.87 -15.95
CA LEU A 687 15.81 -8.26 -17.26
C LEU A 687 14.74 -8.22 -18.34
N THR A 688 13.53 -8.72 -18.04
CA THR A 688 12.43 -8.72 -19.00
C THR A 688 11.86 -7.32 -19.20
N ALA A 689 11.77 -6.53 -18.13
CA ALA A 689 11.37 -5.13 -18.23
C ALA A 689 12.36 -4.31 -19.08
N LYS A 690 13.67 -4.54 -18.91
CA LYS A 690 14.72 -3.92 -19.75
C LYS A 690 14.66 -4.39 -21.20
N PHE A 691 14.41 -5.68 -21.43
CA PHE A 691 14.28 -6.23 -22.78
C PHE A 691 13.05 -5.68 -23.50
N LEU A 692 11.90 -5.61 -22.82
CA LEU A 692 10.67 -5.05 -23.38
C LEU A 692 10.78 -3.53 -23.62
N ALA A 693 11.55 -2.80 -22.82
CA ALA A 693 11.81 -1.38 -23.01
C ALA A 693 12.57 -1.07 -24.31
N LEU A 694 13.27 -2.05 -24.92
CA LEU A 694 13.88 -1.92 -26.24
C LEU A 694 12.84 -1.83 -27.36
N PHE A 695 11.64 -2.36 -27.16
CA PHE A 695 10.55 -2.31 -28.15
C PHE A 695 9.66 -1.10 -27.85
N LYS A 696 9.97 0.07 -28.42
CA LYS A 696 9.21 1.31 -28.24
C LYS A 696 7.70 1.23 -28.58
N ALA A 697 7.29 0.20 -29.31
CA ALA A 697 5.89 -0.04 -29.71
C ALA A 697 5.07 -0.77 -28.62
N ILE A 698 5.73 -1.32 -27.58
CA ILE A 698 5.05 -2.00 -26.47
C ILE A 698 4.88 -1.00 -25.33
N PRO A 699 3.68 -0.85 -24.77
CA PRO A 699 3.47 0.02 -23.62
C PRO A 699 4.47 -0.32 -22.51
N PRO A 700 5.04 0.66 -21.81
CA PRO A 700 5.98 0.41 -20.73
C PRO A 700 5.32 -0.53 -19.71
N THR A 701 6.03 -1.61 -19.38
CA THR A 701 5.62 -2.46 -18.28
C THR A 701 5.69 -1.61 -17.01
N GLU A 702 4.55 -1.37 -16.39
CA GLU A 702 4.49 -0.77 -15.05
C GLU A 702 4.84 -1.82 -13.99
N THR A 703 5.82 -2.65 -14.30
CA THR A 703 6.39 -3.54 -13.29
C THR A 703 7.02 -2.65 -12.25
N VAL A 704 6.43 -2.62 -11.07
CA VAL A 704 7.14 -2.25 -9.87
C VAL A 704 8.48 -2.96 -9.96
N ALA A 705 9.60 -2.25 -9.80
CA ALA A 705 10.93 -2.85 -9.78
C ALA A 705 11.04 -3.77 -8.55
N THR A 706 10.35 -4.92 -8.65
CA THR A 706 10.23 -5.87 -7.55
C THR A 706 11.51 -6.69 -7.52
N PRO A 707 12.24 -6.70 -6.42
CA PRO A 707 13.44 -7.52 -6.28
C PRO A 707 13.11 -8.99 -6.54
N LEU A 708 14.01 -9.70 -7.21
CA LEU A 708 13.80 -11.11 -7.58
C LEU A 708 13.39 -11.98 -6.38
N ALA A 709 13.98 -11.76 -5.20
CA ALA A 709 13.65 -12.50 -3.99
C ALA A 709 12.20 -12.32 -3.54
N VAL A 710 11.65 -11.10 -3.65
CA VAL A 710 10.25 -10.80 -3.34
C VAL A 710 9.32 -11.41 -4.39
N SER A 711 9.69 -11.34 -5.67
CA SER A 711 8.93 -11.99 -6.76
C SER A 711 8.85 -13.51 -6.55
N ILE A 712 9.94 -14.15 -6.16
CA ILE A 712 9.96 -15.58 -5.82
C ILE A 712 9.03 -15.87 -4.63
N LEU A 713 9.11 -15.07 -3.58
CA LEU A 713 8.25 -15.24 -2.40
C LEU A 713 6.77 -15.09 -2.77
N VAL A 714 6.39 -14.04 -3.50
CA VAL A 714 5.01 -13.81 -3.95
C VAL A 714 4.51 -14.97 -4.82
N HIS A 715 5.35 -15.48 -5.74
CA HIS A 715 5.00 -16.62 -6.56
C HIS A 715 4.76 -17.90 -5.73
N LEU A 716 5.62 -18.18 -4.74
CA LEU A 716 5.44 -19.30 -3.82
C LEU A 716 4.20 -19.13 -2.94
N VAL A 717 3.90 -17.91 -2.50
CA VAL A 717 2.66 -17.59 -1.77
C VAL A 717 1.44 -17.87 -2.65
N ALA A 718 1.42 -17.36 -3.88
CA ALA A 718 0.34 -17.60 -4.84
C ALA A 718 0.13 -19.10 -5.10
N LEU A 719 1.22 -19.85 -5.26
CA LEU A 719 1.16 -21.31 -5.41
C LEU A 719 0.57 -22.00 -4.17
N GLY A 720 1.03 -21.62 -2.98
CA GLY A 720 0.51 -22.17 -1.72
C GLY A 720 -0.98 -21.86 -1.53
N VAL A 721 -1.38 -20.62 -1.82
CA VAL A 721 -2.79 -20.19 -1.79
C VAL A 721 -3.61 -20.99 -2.80
N LEU A 722 -3.12 -21.18 -4.03
CA LEU A 722 -3.82 -21.98 -5.05
C LEU A 722 -4.03 -23.43 -4.59
N VAL A 723 -2.99 -24.05 -4.05
CA VAL A 723 -3.08 -25.43 -3.53
C VAL A 723 -4.10 -25.50 -2.38
N LEU A 724 -4.00 -24.61 -1.39
CA LEU A 724 -4.90 -24.60 -0.22
C LEU A 724 -6.36 -24.33 -0.63
N THR A 725 -6.60 -23.36 -1.51
CA THR A 725 -7.94 -23.04 -1.99
C THR A 725 -8.52 -24.19 -2.82
N THR A 726 -7.73 -24.83 -3.67
CA THR A 726 -8.15 -26.01 -4.46
C THR A 726 -8.54 -27.17 -3.54
N LEU A 727 -7.74 -27.47 -2.52
CA LEU A 727 -8.03 -28.51 -1.53
C LEU A 727 -9.27 -28.19 -0.70
N ALA A 728 -9.43 -26.94 -0.26
CA ALA A 728 -10.59 -26.50 0.50
C ALA A 728 -11.88 -26.59 -0.33
N LEU A 729 -11.84 -26.13 -1.57
CA LEU A 729 -12.98 -26.21 -2.50
C LEU A 729 -13.32 -27.66 -2.84
N TRP A 730 -12.32 -28.48 -3.11
CA TRP A 730 -12.55 -29.90 -3.34
C TRP A 730 -13.14 -30.58 -2.10
N GLY A 731 -12.64 -30.27 -0.90
CA GLY A 731 -13.24 -30.74 0.35
C GLY A 731 -14.71 -30.29 0.51
N ALA A 732 -15.01 -29.04 0.17
CA ALA A 732 -16.36 -28.51 0.19
C ALA A 732 -17.29 -29.21 -0.83
N ILE A 733 -16.79 -29.43 -2.07
CA ILE A 733 -17.51 -30.15 -3.11
C ILE A 733 -17.80 -31.61 -2.65
N ALA A 734 -16.78 -32.30 -2.14
CA ALA A 734 -16.88 -33.65 -1.64
C ALA A 734 -17.83 -33.76 -0.43
N PHE A 735 -17.78 -32.79 0.49
CA PHE A 735 -18.70 -32.72 1.63
C PHE A 735 -20.16 -32.51 1.18
N CYS A 736 -20.40 -31.61 0.25
CA CYS A 736 -21.74 -31.37 -0.31
C CYS A 736 -22.26 -32.56 -1.10
N ALA A 737 -21.39 -33.25 -1.85
CA ALA A 737 -21.74 -34.44 -2.64
C ALA A 737 -22.09 -35.68 -1.75
N ASN A 738 -21.46 -35.77 -0.57
CA ASN A 738 -21.49 -36.97 0.26
C ASN A 738 -22.64 -37.07 1.23
N PHE A 739 -23.55 -36.22 1.43
CA PHE A 739 -24.65 -36.37 2.42
C PHE A 739 -25.06 -35.08 3.13
N ALA A 740 -24.15 -34.10 3.25
CA ALA A 740 -24.43 -32.95 4.10
C ALA A 740 -25.68 -32.21 3.67
N HIS A 741 -25.89 -32.09 2.36
CA HIS A 741 -27.07 -31.41 1.84
C HIS A 741 -28.38 -32.20 2.17
N LYS A 742 -28.35 -33.54 2.10
CA LYS A 742 -29.53 -34.40 2.46
C LYS A 742 -29.82 -34.33 3.98
N ILE A 743 -28.80 -34.26 4.82
CA ILE A 743 -28.96 -34.16 6.28
C ILE A 743 -29.40 -32.76 6.69
N ILE A 744 -28.74 -31.71 6.15
CA ILE A 744 -29.04 -30.30 6.47
C ILE A 744 -30.47 -29.96 6.06
N LEU A 745 -30.89 -30.38 4.88
CA LEU A 745 -32.28 -30.17 4.43
C LEU A 745 -33.31 -30.88 5.30
N ARG A 746 -33.02 -32.09 5.83
CA ARG A 746 -33.88 -32.79 6.79
C ARG A 746 -33.90 -32.14 8.17
N LEU A 747 -32.76 -31.59 8.63
CA LEU A 747 -32.64 -30.95 9.95
C LEU A 747 -33.27 -29.55 9.99
N ILE A 748 -33.16 -28.77 8.91
CA ILE A 748 -33.66 -27.40 8.87
C ILE A 748 -35.17 -27.36 8.61
N ALA A 749 -35.79 -28.49 8.17
CA ALA A 749 -37.23 -28.62 7.89
C ALA A 749 -37.81 -27.46 7.04
N LEU A 750 -36.97 -26.75 6.31
CA LEU A 750 -37.39 -25.70 5.40
C LEU A 750 -37.94 -26.34 4.14
N PRO A 751 -39.20 -26.07 3.78
CA PRO A 751 -39.78 -26.51 2.52
C PRO A 751 -39.26 -25.63 1.39
N ILE A 752 -37.92 -25.57 1.23
CA ILE A 752 -37.36 -24.88 0.08
C ILE A 752 -37.21 -25.91 -1.03
N PRO A 753 -38.06 -25.85 -2.08
CA PRO A 753 -37.99 -26.77 -3.22
C PRO A 753 -36.71 -26.60 -4.04
N VAL A 754 -35.81 -25.70 -3.63
CA VAL A 754 -34.61 -25.27 -4.33
C VAL A 754 -33.55 -26.38 -4.50
N MET A 755 -33.59 -27.42 -3.64
CA MET A 755 -32.63 -28.54 -3.74
C MET A 755 -33.34 -29.89 -3.99
N SER A 756 -34.59 -29.89 -4.49
CA SER A 756 -35.20 -31.12 -4.97
C SER A 756 -34.45 -31.65 -6.18
N SER A 757 -34.45 -32.97 -6.37
CA SER A 757 -33.90 -33.61 -7.58
C SER A 757 -34.42 -32.99 -8.88
N THR A 758 -35.62 -32.42 -8.82
CA THR A 758 -36.25 -31.69 -9.91
C THR A 758 -35.61 -30.38 -10.25
N PHE A 759 -35.18 -29.58 -9.25
CA PHE A 759 -34.48 -28.31 -9.47
C PHE A 759 -33.08 -28.54 -10.03
N LEU A 760 -32.32 -29.47 -9.46
CA LEU A 760 -31.04 -29.89 -9.99
C LEU A 760 -31.13 -30.44 -11.41
N SER A 761 -32.18 -31.23 -11.72
CA SER A 761 -32.44 -31.69 -13.07
C SER A 761 -32.81 -30.56 -14.03
N CYS A 762 -33.50 -29.53 -13.56
CA CYS A 762 -33.72 -28.30 -14.35
C CYS A 762 -32.43 -27.55 -14.68
N ILE A 763 -31.52 -27.40 -13.69
CA ILE A 763 -30.22 -26.75 -13.93
C ILE A 763 -29.43 -27.47 -15.02
N HIS A 764 -29.38 -28.79 -14.97
CA HIS A 764 -28.72 -29.61 -16.01
C HIS A 764 -29.40 -29.57 -17.37
N LYS A 765 -30.72 -29.48 -17.42
CA LYS A 765 -31.50 -29.48 -18.67
C LYS A 765 -31.58 -28.12 -19.35
N PHE A 766 -31.42 -27.02 -18.58
CA PHE A 766 -31.64 -25.66 -19.09
C PHE A 766 -30.50 -24.70 -18.71
N PRO A 767 -29.21 -25.00 -19.02
CA PRO A 767 -28.08 -24.08 -18.68
C PRO A 767 -28.23 -22.72 -19.36
N LEU A 768 -28.84 -22.68 -20.55
CA LEU A 768 -29.11 -21.43 -21.26
C LEU A 768 -30.11 -20.53 -20.51
N ALA A 769 -31.17 -21.11 -19.93
CA ALA A 769 -32.14 -20.33 -19.16
C ALA A 769 -31.53 -19.71 -17.91
N ILE A 770 -30.61 -20.43 -17.24
CA ILE A 770 -29.85 -19.92 -16.10
C ILE A 770 -28.94 -18.81 -16.56
N ALA A 771 -28.23 -18.96 -17.66
CA ALA A 771 -27.36 -17.91 -18.19
C ALA A 771 -28.16 -16.65 -18.55
N VAL A 772 -29.34 -16.77 -19.15
CA VAL A 772 -30.25 -15.64 -19.42
C VAL A 772 -30.67 -14.94 -18.12
N LEU A 773 -30.99 -15.70 -17.06
CA LEU A 773 -31.28 -15.14 -15.74
C LEU A 773 -30.09 -14.40 -15.15
N LEU A 774 -28.89 -14.99 -15.24
CA LEU A 774 -27.64 -14.35 -14.76
C LEU A 774 -27.31 -13.07 -15.55
N VAL A 775 -27.53 -13.07 -16.85
CA VAL A 775 -27.41 -11.86 -17.70
C VAL A 775 -28.42 -10.79 -17.26
N ALA A 776 -29.68 -11.19 -16.99
CA ALA A 776 -30.68 -10.26 -16.47
C ALA A 776 -30.24 -9.64 -15.11
N ILE A 777 -29.66 -10.45 -14.20
CA ILE A 777 -29.11 -9.95 -12.93
C ILE A 777 -27.95 -8.99 -13.20
N ALA A 778 -27.05 -9.29 -14.14
CA ALA A 778 -25.95 -8.39 -14.49
C ALA A 778 -26.44 -7.01 -14.97
N LEU A 779 -27.53 -6.99 -15.76
CA LEU A 779 -28.09 -5.76 -16.33
C LEU A 779 -28.99 -4.99 -15.33
N THR A 780 -29.60 -5.67 -14.36
CA THR A 780 -30.53 -5.04 -13.40
C THR A 780 -29.93 -4.74 -12.04
N ALA A 781 -28.81 -5.33 -11.70
CA ALA A 781 -28.08 -5.10 -10.45
C ALA A 781 -26.64 -4.65 -10.74
N CYS A 782 -25.71 -5.62 -10.86
CA CYS A 782 -24.35 -5.38 -11.34
C CYS A 782 -23.70 -6.71 -11.81
N GLY A 783 -22.68 -6.60 -12.67
CA GLY A 783 -21.93 -7.75 -13.18
C GLY A 783 -21.28 -8.59 -12.08
N GLY A 784 -20.79 -7.95 -11.00
CA GLY A 784 -20.17 -8.64 -9.87
C GLY A 784 -21.14 -9.56 -9.12
N VAL A 785 -22.41 -9.14 -8.89
CA VAL A 785 -23.47 -9.98 -8.29
C VAL A 785 -23.75 -11.19 -9.17
N SER A 786 -23.88 -10.95 -10.47
CA SER A 786 -24.10 -12.03 -11.43
C SER A 786 -22.97 -13.06 -11.43
N LEU A 787 -21.71 -12.63 -11.34
CA LEU A 787 -20.54 -13.52 -11.23
C LEU A 787 -20.55 -14.34 -9.93
N LEU A 788 -20.96 -13.75 -8.81
CA LEU A 788 -21.12 -14.48 -7.54
C LEU A 788 -22.21 -15.54 -7.65
N CYS A 789 -23.36 -15.19 -8.26
CA CYS A 789 -24.44 -16.13 -8.54
C CYS A 789 -23.97 -17.24 -9.49
N ALA A 790 -23.21 -16.90 -10.54
CA ALA A 790 -22.64 -17.88 -11.46
C ALA A 790 -21.66 -18.84 -10.75
N ALA A 791 -20.82 -18.34 -9.85
CA ALA A 791 -19.94 -19.17 -9.02
C ALA A 791 -20.73 -20.12 -8.12
N ALA A 792 -21.83 -19.64 -7.51
CA ALA A 792 -22.71 -20.49 -6.69
C ALA A 792 -23.40 -21.59 -7.51
N VAL A 793 -23.92 -21.26 -8.68
CA VAL A 793 -24.51 -22.25 -9.62
C VAL A 793 -23.46 -23.27 -10.04
N TYR A 794 -22.26 -22.78 -10.39
CA TYR A 794 -21.17 -23.67 -10.81
C TYR A 794 -20.72 -24.62 -9.70
N PHE A 795 -20.67 -24.14 -8.46
CA PHE A 795 -20.41 -24.98 -7.28
C PHE A 795 -21.42 -26.11 -7.16
N VAL A 796 -22.75 -25.81 -7.34
CA VAL A 796 -23.82 -26.82 -7.28
C VAL A 796 -23.66 -27.83 -8.41
N LEU A 797 -23.35 -27.38 -9.64
CA LEU A 797 -23.14 -28.27 -10.78
C LEU A 797 -21.95 -29.24 -10.57
N LEU A 798 -20.83 -28.73 -10.07
CA LEU A 798 -19.65 -29.56 -9.77
C LEU A 798 -19.92 -30.51 -8.60
N SER A 799 -20.62 -30.08 -7.58
CA SER A 799 -21.01 -30.95 -6.45
C SER A 799 -21.89 -32.11 -6.90
N LYS A 800 -22.81 -31.87 -7.84
CA LYS A 800 -23.66 -32.93 -8.43
C LYS A 800 -22.82 -33.86 -9.31
N ALA A 801 -22.02 -33.37 -10.20
CA ALA A 801 -21.13 -34.19 -11.03
C ALA A 801 -20.20 -35.08 -10.17
N TYR A 802 -19.71 -34.57 -9.05
CA TYR A 802 -18.93 -35.36 -8.11
C TYR A 802 -19.74 -36.41 -7.34
N GLU A 803 -21.00 -36.13 -7.00
CA GLU A 803 -21.96 -37.10 -6.41
C GLU A 803 -22.17 -38.27 -7.37
N ASP A 804 -22.48 -38.00 -8.65
CA ASP A 804 -22.70 -39.00 -9.67
C ASP A 804 -21.43 -39.88 -9.87
N TYR A 805 -20.26 -39.26 -9.92
CA TYR A 805 -18.98 -39.97 -9.96
C TYR A 805 -18.76 -40.91 -8.74
N LEU A 806 -19.04 -40.42 -7.52
CA LEU A 806 -18.86 -41.22 -6.31
C LEU A 806 -19.85 -42.39 -6.25
N GLU A 807 -21.12 -42.19 -6.62
CA GLU A 807 -22.10 -43.23 -6.68
C GLU A 807 -21.66 -44.34 -7.64
N ASN A 808 -21.21 -44.00 -8.83
CA ASN A 808 -20.70 -44.96 -9.82
C ASN A 808 -19.41 -45.63 -9.37
N PHE A 809 -18.49 -44.89 -8.74
CA PHE A 809 -17.26 -45.45 -8.19
C PHE A 809 -17.52 -46.45 -7.06
N VAL A 810 -18.40 -46.14 -6.11
CA VAL A 810 -18.78 -47.03 -5.00
C VAL A 810 -19.49 -48.28 -5.54
N PHE A 811 -20.43 -48.12 -6.46
CA PHE A 811 -21.16 -49.24 -7.08
C PHE A 811 -20.19 -50.18 -7.81
N ASN A 812 -19.30 -49.64 -8.65
CA ASN A 812 -18.32 -50.43 -9.39
C ASN A 812 -17.32 -51.12 -8.44
N THR A 813 -16.93 -50.46 -7.37
CA THR A 813 -16.00 -51.03 -6.37
C THR A 813 -16.70 -52.13 -5.58
N ALA A 814 -17.92 -51.92 -5.10
CA ALA A 814 -18.71 -52.92 -4.41
C ALA A 814 -18.93 -54.16 -5.29
N ARG A 815 -19.23 -53.97 -6.59
CA ARG A 815 -19.34 -55.06 -7.56
C ARG A 815 -18.06 -55.85 -7.75
N LYS A 816 -16.91 -55.15 -7.78
CA LYS A 816 -15.60 -55.79 -7.82
C LYS A 816 -15.27 -56.57 -6.56
N ILE A 817 -15.64 -56.07 -5.39
CA ILE A 817 -15.44 -56.73 -4.10
C ILE A 817 -16.39 -57.94 -4.00
N ALA A 818 -17.69 -57.81 -4.33
CA ALA A 818 -18.65 -58.90 -4.33
C ALA A 818 -18.21 -60.01 -5.28
N ALA A 819 -17.74 -59.72 -6.49
CA ALA A 819 -17.19 -60.69 -7.43
C ALA A 819 -15.95 -61.43 -6.89
N ARG A 820 -15.14 -60.76 -6.03
CA ARG A 820 -13.99 -61.38 -5.37
C ARG A 820 -14.39 -62.23 -4.16
N LEU A 821 -15.39 -61.79 -3.37
CA LEU A 821 -15.79 -62.48 -2.12
C LEU A 821 -16.74 -63.64 -2.39
N PHE A 822 -17.65 -63.52 -3.32
CA PHE A 822 -18.71 -64.51 -3.56
C PHE A 822 -18.38 -65.44 -4.70
N GLY A 823 -17.12 -65.46 -5.20
CA GLY A 823 -16.51 -66.40 -6.09
C GLY A 823 -17.52 -67.00 -7.07
N ALA A 824 -18.10 -66.19 -7.97
CA ALA A 824 -18.97 -66.67 -9.03
C ALA A 824 -18.14 -67.59 -9.95
N ARG A 825 -18.14 -68.90 -9.63
CA ARG A 825 -17.66 -69.95 -10.49
C ARG A 825 -18.61 -70.00 -11.67
N GLU A 826 -18.44 -69.13 -12.61
CA GLU A 826 -19.17 -69.22 -13.88
C GLU A 826 -18.61 -70.38 -14.71
N ARG A 827 -19.45 -71.32 -14.99
CA ARG A 827 -19.19 -72.42 -15.90
C ARG A 827 -18.79 -71.89 -17.29
N PRO A 828 -17.86 -72.47 -17.98
CA PRO A 828 -17.45 -72.04 -19.32
C PRO A 828 -18.50 -72.53 -20.31
N HIS A 829 -19.38 -71.70 -20.79
CA HIS A 829 -20.17 -71.98 -21.98
C HIS A 829 -19.87 -70.91 -23.04
N GLY A 830 -19.29 -71.37 -24.16
CA GLY A 830 -19.28 -70.73 -25.45
C GLY A 830 -18.21 -69.62 -25.67
N GLU A 831 -17.48 -69.72 -26.72
CA GLU A 831 -16.42 -68.83 -27.16
C GLU A 831 -16.85 -67.38 -27.47
N GLY A 832 -18.14 -67.06 -27.57
CA GLY A 832 -18.70 -65.71 -27.71
C GLY A 832 -18.73 -64.83 -26.43
N GLY A 833 -18.48 -65.44 -25.25
CA GLY A 833 -18.60 -64.71 -23.96
C GLY A 833 -17.38 -63.84 -23.56
N ARG A 834 -16.19 -64.11 -24.15
CA ARG A 834 -14.95 -63.37 -23.81
C ARG A 834 -14.92 -61.95 -24.42
N ALA A 835 -15.39 -61.79 -25.64
CA ALA A 835 -15.47 -60.49 -26.32
C ALA A 835 -16.51 -59.56 -25.68
N GLY A 836 -17.73 -60.07 -25.37
CA GLY A 836 -18.79 -59.31 -24.70
C GLY A 836 -18.41 -58.89 -23.28
N ARG A 837 -17.62 -59.69 -22.56
CA ARG A 837 -17.18 -59.43 -21.20
C ARG A 837 -16.03 -58.38 -21.18
N LYS A 838 -15.12 -58.43 -22.16
CA LYS A 838 -14.10 -57.37 -22.38
C LYS A 838 -14.78 -56.06 -22.78
N ARG A 839 -15.79 -56.08 -23.64
CA ARG A 839 -16.53 -54.93 -24.10
C ARG A 839 -17.34 -54.26 -22.95
N ASN A 840 -18.03 -55.02 -22.07
CA ASN A 840 -18.75 -54.48 -20.90
C ASN A 840 -17.75 -53.95 -19.84
N ARG A 841 -16.61 -54.57 -19.63
CA ARG A 841 -15.59 -54.13 -18.68
C ARG A 841 -14.89 -52.85 -19.17
N ARG A 842 -14.66 -52.70 -20.48
CA ARG A 842 -14.17 -51.46 -21.12
C ARG A 842 -15.26 -50.38 -21.04
N ARG A 843 -16.53 -50.70 -21.27
CA ARG A 843 -17.64 -49.69 -21.22
C ARG A 843 -17.82 -49.07 -19.83
N THR A 844 -17.83 -49.86 -18.77
CA THR A 844 -17.93 -49.34 -17.38
C THR A 844 -16.67 -48.63 -16.86
N ALA A 845 -15.50 -49.00 -17.37
CA ALA A 845 -14.26 -48.28 -17.06
C ALA A 845 -14.19 -46.93 -17.81
N ASN A 846 -14.72 -46.85 -19.02
CA ASN A 846 -14.81 -45.63 -19.80
C ASN A 846 -15.83 -44.64 -19.21
N GLU A 847 -17.02 -45.07 -18.73
CA GLU A 847 -18.03 -44.19 -18.14
C GLU A 847 -17.50 -43.48 -16.89
N THR A 848 -16.82 -44.18 -15.97
CA THR A 848 -16.19 -43.55 -14.79
C THR A 848 -14.99 -42.64 -15.13
N GLY A 849 -14.29 -42.93 -16.23
CA GLY A 849 -13.21 -42.08 -16.74
C GLY A 849 -13.73 -40.79 -17.36
N ASP A 850 -14.85 -40.88 -18.08
CA ASP A 850 -15.48 -39.70 -18.70
C ASP A 850 -16.03 -38.70 -17.65
N GLU A 851 -16.68 -39.20 -16.55
CA GLU A 851 -17.15 -38.34 -15.46
C GLU A 851 -16.00 -37.62 -14.74
N LEU A 852 -14.90 -38.32 -14.48
CA LEU A 852 -13.74 -37.70 -13.85
C LEU A 852 -13.10 -36.65 -14.76
N MET A 853 -13.09 -36.88 -16.08
CA MET A 853 -12.58 -35.92 -17.07
C MET A 853 -13.44 -34.64 -17.11
N VAL A 854 -14.80 -34.76 -16.98
CA VAL A 854 -15.69 -33.60 -16.85
C VAL A 854 -15.32 -32.75 -15.62
N ILE A 855 -15.20 -33.39 -14.45
CA ILE A 855 -14.84 -32.70 -13.21
C ILE A 855 -13.49 -32.01 -13.34
N ASN A 856 -12.48 -32.70 -13.87
CA ASN A 856 -11.14 -32.15 -14.05
C ASN A 856 -11.10 -30.95 -15.01
N PHE A 857 -11.92 -30.97 -16.08
CA PHE A 857 -12.02 -29.85 -17.00
C PHE A 857 -12.70 -28.62 -16.37
N HIS A 858 -13.78 -28.85 -15.64
CA HIS A 858 -14.58 -27.76 -15.06
C HIS A 858 -14.02 -27.16 -13.78
N LEU A 859 -13.20 -27.88 -13.01
CA LEU A 859 -12.63 -27.37 -11.75
C LEU A 859 -11.71 -26.15 -11.92
N PRO A 860 -10.74 -26.12 -12.87
CA PRO A 860 -9.96 -24.91 -13.15
C PRO A 860 -10.83 -23.74 -13.62
N LEU A 861 -11.82 -23.99 -14.45
CA LEU A 861 -12.75 -22.95 -14.92
C LEU A 861 -13.55 -22.37 -13.76
N PHE A 862 -14.01 -23.22 -12.85
CA PHE A 862 -14.68 -22.80 -11.63
C PHE A 862 -13.77 -21.91 -10.74
N LEU A 863 -12.50 -22.29 -10.56
CA LEU A 863 -11.51 -21.48 -9.83
C LEU A 863 -11.31 -20.11 -10.50
N LEU A 864 -11.29 -20.05 -11.84
CA LEU A 864 -11.19 -18.79 -12.59
C LEU A 864 -12.46 -17.91 -12.37
N VAL A 865 -13.67 -18.52 -12.34
CA VAL A 865 -14.92 -17.80 -12.07
C VAL A 865 -14.93 -17.27 -10.63
N ILE A 866 -14.49 -18.05 -9.64
CA ILE A 866 -14.38 -17.59 -8.26
C ILE A 866 -13.42 -16.41 -8.17
N LEU A 867 -12.26 -16.53 -8.79
CA LEU A 867 -11.27 -15.45 -8.76
C LEU A 867 -11.79 -14.18 -9.42
N LEU A 868 -12.48 -14.31 -10.56
CA LEU A 868 -13.16 -13.20 -11.21
C LEU A 868 -14.25 -12.57 -10.32
N ALA A 869 -15.07 -13.39 -9.65
CA ALA A 869 -16.07 -12.90 -8.70
C ALA A 869 -15.44 -12.17 -7.52
N LEU A 870 -14.33 -12.68 -6.96
CA LEU A 870 -13.59 -12.04 -5.87
C LEU A 870 -12.96 -10.69 -6.29
N LEU A 871 -12.43 -10.59 -7.51
CA LEU A 871 -11.88 -9.35 -8.04
C LEU A 871 -12.96 -8.26 -8.17
N ASN A 872 -14.23 -8.64 -8.34
CA ASN A 872 -15.36 -7.72 -8.50
C ASN A 872 -16.18 -7.52 -7.20
N VAL A 873 -15.73 -8.04 -6.06
CA VAL A 873 -16.36 -7.77 -4.74
C VAL A 873 -16.52 -6.28 -4.43
N PRO A 874 -15.55 -5.38 -4.75
CA PRO A 874 -15.75 -3.95 -4.56
C PRO A 874 -17.00 -3.40 -5.27
N SER A 875 -17.29 -3.83 -6.50
CA SER A 875 -18.51 -3.46 -7.23
C SER A 875 -19.78 -3.96 -6.52
N VAL A 876 -19.75 -5.20 -6.00
CA VAL A 876 -20.88 -5.80 -5.25
C VAL A 876 -21.18 -5.02 -3.98
N ILE A 877 -20.15 -4.72 -3.17
CA ILE A 877 -20.34 -3.97 -1.92
C ILE A 877 -20.84 -2.55 -2.22
N THR A 878 -20.29 -1.91 -3.25
CA THR A 878 -20.70 -0.57 -3.67
C THR A 878 -22.15 -0.57 -4.15
N TRP A 879 -22.57 -1.56 -4.96
CA TRP A 879 -23.97 -1.73 -5.37
C TRP A 879 -24.90 -1.94 -4.17
N ALA A 880 -24.56 -2.86 -3.27
CA ALA A 880 -25.36 -3.16 -2.09
C ALA A 880 -25.55 -1.93 -1.18
N LYS A 881 -24.48 -1.13 -0.99
CA LYS A 881 -24.55 0.11 -0.21
C LYS A 881 -25.44 1.17 -0.85
N ASN A 882 -25.43 1.28 -2.17
CA ASN A 882 -26.19 2.29 -2.91
C ASN A 882 -27.55 1.80 -3.39
N TYR A 883 -27.98 0.58 -3.05
CA TYR A 883 -29.24 -0.02 -3.49
C TYR A 883 -30.48 0.83 -3.16
N HIS A 884 -30.43 1.60 -2.06
CA HIS A 884 -31.48 2.54 -1.68
C HIS A 884 -31.67 3.70 -2.69
N TYR A 885 -30.59 4.08 -3.39
CA TYR A 885 -30.61 5.20 -4.34
C TYR A 885 -30.78 4.74 -5.79
N ALA A 886 -30.26 3.57 -6.15
CA ALA A 886 -30.34 3.01 -7.49
C ALA A 886 -30.28 1.46 -7.44
N ASN A 887 -31.17 0.82 -8.21
CA ASN A 887 -31.18 -0.64 -8.32
C ASN A 887 -29.99 -1.18 -9.10
N THR A 888 -29.44 -0.38 -10.04
CA THR A 888 -28.31 -0.75 -10.88
C THR A 888 -27.07 0.05 -10.50
N LEU A 889 -25.91 -0.60 -10.53
CA LEU A 889 -24.61 0.07 -10.37
C LEU A 889 -24.24 0.80 -11.67
N GLN A 890 -24.04 2.11 -11.58
CA GLN A 890 -23.57 2.93 -12.71
C GLN A 890 -22.49 3.92 -12.24
N PRO A 891 -21.34 3.93 -12.93
CA PRO A 891 -20.88 3.00 -13.99
C PRO A 891 -20.45 1.66 -13.43
N ASP A 892 -20.70 0.54 -14.13
CA ASP A 892 -20.30 -0.80 -13.67
C ASP A 892 -19.04 -1.30 -14.41
N PRO A 893 -17.86 -1.37 -13.74
CA PRO A 893 -16.64 -1.88 -14.35
C PRO A 893 -16.64 -3.38 -14.60
N SER A 894 -17.50 -4.12 -13.90
CA SER A 894 -17.60 -5.58 -13.99
C SER A 894 -18.53 -6.06 -15.10
N LEU A 895 -19.40 -5.18 -15.66
CA LEU A 895 -20.47 -5.58 -16.56
C LEU A 895 -19.96 -6.28 -17.84
N VAL A 896 -19.02 -5.65 -18.55
CA VAL A 896 -18.53 -6.19 -19.84
C VAL A 896 -17.80 -7.53 -19.65
N PRO A 897 -16.84 -7.69 -18.73
CA PRO A 897 -16.21 -8.99 -18.47
C PRO A 897 -17.22 -10.04 -17.99
N ALA A 898 -18.18 -9.67 -17.13
CA ALA A 898 -19.20 -10.58 -16.65
C ALA A 898 -20.08 -11.11 -17.79
N LEU A 899 -20.60 -10.24 -18.65
CA LEU A 899 -21.41 -10.66 -19.79
C LEU A 899 -20.66 -11.62 -20.70
N ALA A 900 -19.40 -11.32 -21.03
CA ALA A 900 -18.59 -12.20 -21.86
C ALA A 900 -18.41 -13.60 -21.22
N VAL A 901 -18.10 -13.65 -19.92
CA VAL A 901 -17.91 -14.91 -19.19
C VAL A 901 -19.24 -15.68 -19.06
N LEU A 902 -20.36 -15.01 -18.79
CA LEU A 902 -21.68 -15.66 -18.65
C LEU A 902 -22.13 -16.31 -19.97
N VAL A 903 -21.90 -15.65 -21.10
CA VAL A 903 -22.19 -16.24 -22.43
C VAL A 903 -21.30 -17.46 -22.67
N CYS A 904 -20.03 -17.39 -22.34
CA CYS A 904 -19.12 -18.53 -22.43
C CYS A 904 -19.55 -19.68 -21.52
N LEU A 905 -19.94 -19.40 -20.27
CA LEU A 905 -20.42 -20.41 -19.32
C LEU A 905 -21.70 -21.08 -19.80
N ALA A 906 -22.64 -20.35 -20.44
CA ALA A 906 -23.83 -20.93 -21.03
C ALA A 906 -23.51 -22.07 -22.00
N VAL A 907 -22.51 -21.84 -22.87
CA VAL A 907 -22.03 -22.83 -23.85
C VAL A 907 -21.28 -23.97 -23.14
N LEU A 908 -20.35 -23.65 -22.24
CA LEU A 908 -19.51 -24.65 -21.57
C LEU A 908 -20.35 -25.57 -20.65
N TRP A 909 -21.38 -25.07 -19.98
CA TRP A 909 -22.30 -25.90 -19.16
C TRP A 909 -23.17 -26.82 -20.01
N GLN A 910 -23.49 -26.45 -21.24
CA GLN A 910 -24.25 -27.28 -22.15
C GLN A 910 -23.41 -28.41 -22.76
N LEU A 911 -22.09 -28.23 -22.81
CA LEU A 911 -21.14 -29.23 -23.25
C LEU A 911 -20.82 -30.17 -22.08
N ASN A 912 -21.64 -31.20 -21.83
CA ASN A 912 -21.49 -32.14 -20.71
C ASN A 912 -20.12 -32.87 -20.69
N THR A 913 -19.43 -32.96 -21.81
CA THR A 913 -18.09 -33.55 -21.93
C THR A 913 -17.22 -32.60 -22.72
N PRO A 914 -15.97 -32.39 -22.33
CA PRO A 914 -15.04 -31.67 -23.17
C PRO A 914 -14.92 -32.42 -24.52
N ARG A 915 -15.21 -31.74 -25.63
CA ARG A 915 -15.00 -32.26 -26.95
C ARG A 915 -13.51 -32.56 -27.12
N ASN A 916 -13.18 -33.65 -27.80
CA ASN A 916 -11.84 -34.18 -27.84
C ASN A 916 -10.88 -33.23 -28.60
N VAL A 917 -9.82 -33.20 -28.23
CA VAL A 917 -8.43 -33.29 -27.97
C VAL A 917 -7.51 -32.99 -29.15
N CYS A 918 -7.97 -32.82 -30.37
CA CYS A 918 -7.15 -32.35 -31.50
C CYS A 918 -7.09 -30.80 -31.49
N GLY A 919 -5.89 -30.20 -31.55
CA GLY A 919 -5.71 -28.77 -31.71
C GLY A 919 -5.55 -27.96 -30.42
N TYR A 920 -5.28 -28.58 -29.25
CA TYR A 920 -4.97 -27.86 -28.01
C TYR A 920 -3.66 -27.08 -28.05
N GLU A 921 -2.82 -27.24 -29.06
CA GLU A 921 -1.52 -26.55 -29.15
C GLU A 921 -1.69 -25.02 -29.18
N LEU A 922 -2.60 -24.52 -30.03
CA LEU A 922 -2.91 -23.09 -30.10
C LEU A 922 -3.49 -22.56 -28.80
N LEU A 923 -4.45 -23.27 -28.23
CA LEU A 923 -5.06 -22.89 -26.93
C LEU A 923 -4.01 -22.90 -25.83
N SER A 924 -3.14 -23.90 -25.79
CA SER A 924 -2.02 -23.99 -24.86
C SER A 924 -1.06 -22.79 -24.98
N ALA A 925 -0.72 -22.41 -26.24
CA ALA A 925 0.09 -21.21 -26.46
C ALA A 925 -0.60 -19.94 -25.97
N LEU A 926 -1.90 -19.76 -26.22
CA LEU A 926 -2.68 -18.63 -25.74
C LEU A 926 -2.77 -18.58 -24.20
N LEU A 927 -2.89 -19.72 -23.53
CA LEU A 927 -2.87 -19.80 -22.06
C LEU A 927 -1.50 -19.41 -21.49
N VAL A 928 -0.40 -19.82 -22.13
CA VAL A 928 0.96 -19.42 -21.75
C VAL A 928 1.14 -17.92 -21.93
N ILE A 929 0.73 -17.37 -23.08
CA ILE A 929 0.77 -15.92 -23.34
C ILE A 929 -0.08 -15.18 -22.29
N GLY A 930 -1.28 -15.66 -21.99
CA GLY A 930 -2.13 -15.11 -20.94
C GLY A 930 -1.46 -15.10 -19.57
N ALA A 931 -0.74 -16.16 -19.20
CA ALA A 931 0.03 -16.24 -17.97
C ALA A 931 1.15 -15.18 -17.93
N PHE A 932 1.88 -14.99 -19.03
CA PHE A 932 2.89 -13.92 -19.13
C PHE A 932 2.28 -12.54 -19.04
N VAL A 933 1.18 -12.28 -19.77
CA VAL A 933 0.45 -11.00 -19.72
C VAL A 933 -0.05 -10.71 -18.32
N SER A 934 -0.55 -11.72 -17.61
CA SER A 934 -0.99 -11.57 -16.21
C SER A 934 0.12 -11.02 -15.33
N VAL A 935 1.31 -11.61 -15.39
CA VAL A 935 2.43 -11.20 -14.52
C VAL A 935 3.09 -9.91 -14.99
N LEU A 936 3.13 -9.60 -16.29
CA LEU A 936 3.82 -8.41 -16.81
C LEU A 936 2.96 -7.16 -16.76
N TYR A 937 1.66 -7.27 -17.03
CA TYR A 937 0.77 -6.12 -17.23
C TYR A 937 -0.39 -5.99 -16.24
N CYS A 938 -0.64 -7.01 -15.42
CA CYS A 938 -1.77 -7.02 -14.51
C CYS A 938 -1.38 -6.94 -13.02
N GLN A 939 -0.09 -6.89 -12.67
CA GLN A 939 0.36 -6.91 -11.27
C GLN A 939 -0.15 -5.70 -10.48
N VAL A 940 0.07 -4.50 -11.01
CA VAL A 940 -0.38 -3.25 -10.37
C VAL A 940 -1.81 -2.92 -10.81
N HIS A 941 -2.13 -3.18 -12.08
CA HIS A 941 -3.44 -2.94 -12.68
C HIS A 941 -4.32 -4.19 -12.57
N VAL A 942 -4.74 -4.51 -11.37
CA VAL A 942 -5.51 -5.73 -11.05
C VAL A 942 -6.79 -5.85 -11.90
N TYR A 943 -7.43 -4.73 -12.25
CA TYR A 943 -8.63 -4.71 -13.11
C TYR A 943 -8.41 -5.33 -14.50
N ARG A 944 -7.16 -5.32 -15.04
CA ARG A 944 -6.84 -5.93 -16.33
C ARG A 944 -7.04 -7.44 -16.32
N LEU A 945 -6.96 -8.09 -15.14
CA LEU A 945 -7.26 -9.51 -14.99
C LEU A 945 -8.71 -9.84 -15.38
N ASN A 946 -9.68 -8.93 -15.16
CA ASN A 946 -11.06 -9.15 -15.56
C ASN A 946 -11.20 -9.33 -17.08
N TYR A 947 -10.51 -8.50 -17.84
CA TYR A 947 -10.51 -8.57 -19.32
C TYR A 947 -9.70 -9.75 -19.83
N LEU A 948 -8.53 -10.02 -19.23
CA LEU A 948 -7.70 -11.17 -19.58
C LEU A 948 -8.47 -12.48 -19.37
N LEU A 949 -9.14 -12.63 -18.22
CA LEU A 949 -9.93 -13.82 -17.93
C LEU A 949 -11.13 -13.95 -18.88
N ALA A 950 -11.82 -12.86 -19.20
CA ALA A 950 -12.88 -12.87 -20.21
C ALA A 950 -12.38 -13.37 -21.58
N LEU A 951 -11.22 -12.89 -22.04
CA LEU A 951 -10.58 -13.36 -23.28
C LEU A 951 -10.21 -14.84 -23.21
N VAL A 952 -9.71 -15.32 -22.08
CA VAL A 952 -9.39 -16.74 -21.85
C VAL A 952 -10.67 -17.59 -21.95
N PHE A 953 -11.78 -17.17 -21.33
CA PHE A 953 -13.06 -17.89 -21.46
C PHE A 953 -13.56 -17.92 -22.89
N VAL A 954 -13.45 -16.82 -23.63
CA VAL A 954 -13.81 -16.78 -25.07
C VAL A 954 -12.94 -17.75 -25.86
N ALA A 955 -11.62 -17.75 -25.66
CA ALA A 955 -10.72 -18.65 -26.37
C ALA A 955 -11.03 -20.14 -26.11
N ILE A 956 -11.28 -20.48 -24.84
CA ILE A 956 -11.68 -21.84 -24.44
C ILE A 956 -13.02 -22.23 -25.08
N THR A 957 -14.01 -21.34 -25.05
CA THR A 957 -15.34 -21.59 -25.60
C THR A 957 -15.31 -21.78 -27.12
N VAL A 958 -14.58 -20.89 -27.83
CA VAL A 958 -14.39 -21.01 -29.30
C VAL A 958 -13.72 -22.32 -29.64
N HIS A 959 -12.64 -22.68 -28.91
CA HIS A 959 -11.96 -23.96 -29.10
C HIS A 959 -12.91 -25.13 -28.91
N GLN A 960 -13.74 -25.14 -27.84
CA GLN A 960 -14.68 -26.23 -27.59
C GLN A 960 -15.83 -26.32 -28.61
N ILE A 961 -16.21 -25.22 -29.28
CA ILE A 961 -17.20 -25.19 -30.33
C ILE A 961 -16.61 -25.82 -31.64
N ILE A 962 -15.35 -25.47 -31.95
CA ILE A 962 -14.70 -25.87 -33.21
C ILE A 962 -14.13 -27.29 -33.13
N ALA A 963 -13.74 -27.75 -31.92
CA ALA A 963 -13.15 -29.07 -31.75
C ALA A 963 -14.10 -30.19 -32.21
N PRO A 964 -13.61 -31.19 -32.98
CA PRO A 964 -14.43 -32.32 -33.45
C PRO A 964 -14.91 -33.16 -32.25
N LYS A 965 -16.05 -33.80 -32.42
CA LYS A 965 -16.63 -34.63 -31.36
C LYS A 965 -15.82 -35.95 -31.24
N ARG A 966 -15.56 -36.34 -30.00
CA ARG A 966 -14.85 -37.59 -29.67
C ARG A 966 -15.49 -38.86 -30.31
N ARG A 967 -16.78 -38.82 -30.58
CA ARG A 967 -17.52 -39.90 -31.25
C ARG A 967 -17.13 -40.04 -32.74
N GLU A 968 -17.01 -38.92 -33.40
CA GLU A 968 -16.65 -38.90 -34.86
C GLU A 968 -15.23 -39.44 -35.10
N ILE A 969 -14.25 -39.05 -34.26
CA ILE A 969 -12.88 -39.54 -34.36
C ILE A 969 -12.79 -41.03 -34.03
N ARG A 970 -13.59 -41.53 -33.11
CA ARG A 970 -13.61 -42.94 -32.71
C ARG A 970 -14.31 -43.79 -33.72
N GLU A 971 -15.32 -43.28 -34.40
CA GLU A 971 -15.95 -43.92 -35.55
C GLU A 971 -14.98 -43.94 -36.74
N GLU A 972 -14.23 -42.89 -37.00
CA GLU A 972 -13.16 -42.84 -38.01
C GLU A 972 -11.97 -43.77 -37.66
N GLU A 973 -11.55 -43.88 -36.38
CA GLU A 973 -10.52 -44.84 -35.95
C GLU A 973 -11.01 -46.28 -35.99
N GLU A 974 -12.27 -46.54 -35.59
CA GLU A 974 -12.87 -47.87 -35.69
C GLU A 974 -13.13 -48.27 -37.17
N GLU A 975 -13.39 -47.33 -38.08
CA GLU A 975 -13.47 -47.54 -39.52
C GLU A 975 -12.08 -47.74 -40.17
N ALA A 976 -11.09 -46.99 -39.73
CA ALA A 976 -9.71 -47.17 -40.19
C ALA A 976 -9.07 -48.49 -39.71
N GLU A 977 -9.32 -48.88 -38.42
CA GLU A 977 -8.90 -50.19 -37.90
C GLU A 977 -9.65 -51.35 -38.60
N ALA A 978 -10.92 -51.12 -38.96
CA ALA A 978 -11.70 -52.12 -39.73
C ALA A 978 -11.24 -52.19 -41.18
N GLY A 979 -10.84 -51.06 -41.78
CA GLY A 979 -10.24 -50.99 -43.11
C GLY A 979 -8.87 -51.70 -43.20
N ASP A 980 -8.01 -51.42 -42.22
CA ASP A 980 -6.67 -52.02 -42.13
C ASP A 980 -6.75 -53.55 -41.83
N GLY A 981 -7.75 -53.96 -41.01
CA GLY A 981 -8.04 -55.36 -40.76
C GLY A 981 -8.62 -56.11 -42.01
N MET A 982 -9.31 -55.39 -42.90
CA MET A 982 -9.83 -55.96 -44.15
C MET A 982 -8.75 -56.09 -45.22
N GLU A 983 -7.81 -55.13 -45.37
CA GLU A 983 -6.64 -55.21 -46.20
C GLU A 983 -5.68 -56.35 -45.78
N THR A 984 -5.49 -56.51 -44.42
CA THR A 984 -4.68 -57.62 -43.91
C THR A 984 -5.31 -59.01 -44.13
N VAL A 985 -6.66 -59.11 -44.06
CA VAL A 985 -7.37 -60.37 -44.33
C VAL A 985 -7.38 -60.68 -45.83
N GLU A 986 -7.64 -59.68 -46.70
CA GLU A 986 -7.50 -59.88 -48.15
C GLU A 986 -6.07 -60.23 -48.59
N GLY A 987 -5.08 -59.62 -47.95
CA GLY A 987 -3.65 -59.98 -48.22
C GLY A 987 -3.29 -61.38 -47.73
N ILE A 988 -3.92 -61.90 -46.64
CA ILE A 988 -3.70 -63.32 -46.20
C ILE A 988 -4.45 -64.27 -47.06
N GLU A 989 -5.68 -63.97 -47.50
CA GLU A 989 -6.44 -64.83 -48.43
C GLU A 989 -5.75 -64.87 -49.80
N GLN A 990 -5.14 -63.81 -50.32
CA GLN A 990 -4.36 -63.83 -51.58
C GLN A 990 -3.06 -64.63 -51.46
N ALA A 991 -2.40 -64.54 -50.29
CA ALA A 991 -1.19 -65.29 -50.00
C ALA A 991 -1.49 -66.78 -49.85
N GLU A 992 -2.61 -67.18 -49.21
CA GLU A 992 -3.03 -68.61 -49.17
C GLU A 992 -3.46 -69.16 -50.55
N GLN A 993 -4.06 -68.33 -51.42
CA GLN A 993 -4.37 -68.74 -52.79
C GLN A 993 -3.14 -68.85 -53.66
N GLU A 994 -2.15 -68.01 -53.52
CA GLU A 994 -0.86 -68.17 -54.24
C GLU A 994 -0.07 -69.34 -53.69
N GLU A 995 -0.08 -69.72 -52.42
CA GLU A 995 0.51 -70.94 -51.90
C GLU A 995 -0.23 -72.21 -52.41
N GLU A 996 -1.58 -72.22 -52.50
CA GLU A 996 -2.32 -73.33 -53.07
C GLU A 996 -2.08 -73.48 -54.59
N GLU A 997 -1.90 -72.41 -55.37
CA GLU A 997 -1.56 -72.45 -56.78
C GLU A 997 -0.09 -72.91 -57.03
N GLU A 998 0.84 -72.53 -56.15
CA GLU A 998 2.23 -73.05 -56.23
C GLU A 998 2.30 -74.51 -55.80
N GLU A 999 1.49 -74.97 -54.82
CA GLU A 999 1.49 -76.43 -54.51
C GLU A 999 0.87 -77.28 -55.64
N GLN A 1000 -0.20 -76.74 -56.30
CA GLN A 1000 -0.77 -77.44 -57.45
C GLN A 1000 0.11 -77.40 -58.72
N ALA A 1001 1.01 -76.39 -58.86
CA ALA A 1001 1.96 -76.29 -59.90
C ALA A 1001 3.20 -77.23 -59.70
N GLY A 1002 3.52 -77.52 -58.44
CA GLY A 1002 4.56 -78.43 -58.00
C GLY A 1002 4.23 -79.89 -58.30
N ASP A 1003 2.95 -80.29 -58.14
CA ASP A 1003 2.50 -81.69 -58.37
C ASP A 1003 2.37 -82.06 -59.86
N LYS A 1004 2.28 -81.05 -60.77
CA LYS A 1004 2.30 -81.27 -62.24
C LYS A 1004 3.69 -81.50 -62.87
N LYS A 1005 4.79 -81.30 -62.13
CA LYS A 1005 6.15 -81.55 -62.58
C LYS A 1005 6.78 -82.85 -62.08
N ALA A 1006 6.03 -83.63 -61.25
CA ALA A 1006 6.50 -84.88 -60.67
C ALA A 1006 5.81 -86.11 -61.28
N ASN A 1007 5.06 -86.00 -62.39
CA ASN A 1007 4.58 -87.12 -63.18
C ASN A 1007 5.01 -87.04 -64.66
#